data_ff7b70756dae8f8dc11578a4cca0f261
#
_entry.id   ff7b70756dae8f8dc11578a4cca0f261
#
_cell.length_a   1.000
_cell.length_b   1.000
_cell.length_c   1.000
_cell.angle_alpha   90.00
_cell.angle_beta   90.00
_cell.angle_gamma   90.00
#
_symmetry.space_group_name_H-M   'P 1'
#
loop_
_entity.id
_entity.type
_entity.pdbx_description
1 polymer ?
#
loop_
_entity_poly.entity_id
_entity_poly.type
_entity_poly.pdbx_seq_one_letter_code
_entity_poly.pdbx_strand_id
1 'polypeptide(L)'
;MTLDLSWDGHLFTWYTYSPEETRADYKTGTTFAKDENGVKVNFETKRYTYRYMTTDQNSFDVTLGENDLETNVAEDKHSYTINKKNSVEIDANESYKTYQTQSYTFTDKERTAEREKVKDILNKPGHYLTDNNTRWQGYVNTIFKNKNAVGTAYQRAAVKSMETLTTNWFSPAGAIKHDGVVPSMSYKWFVGMWAWDSWKQVVATTQFNPELAKNNIRALFDYQITKEDAVRPQDEGAIIDCIFYNQNEDRGGDGGNWNERNSKPALAAWAVQSVYEATGDKEFLKEMYPKLVAYHNWWYKNRDIDKNGIAEYGGMVHETCYDWQNYTNPLTGKSYYIGEEVEGFGKIVGVPSSDGSYEYGYIYDENNERVVCPEAGIEAAAWESGMDNATRFDREGLSTETFKDPGVLIYTVRDDNKKPVGYVINQESVDLNSYLYAEKGFLKSMADVLGKKDDAKKYSKEAKKVADYINTKMYDEKTGYYYDLQTNEDGSTKTLLTNRGKGTEGWLPLWAKAATKEQAKAVAANMTSPDKFDTLVPFPTASKDNQKYAPTRYWRGPVWLDQALYGVEALQNYGYNEDAKRMAYKLFDNAKGLLGDGPIHENYNPETGDGLHTKNFSWSASAFYLLYQNTLTSTKTTSQTGLAIPGEVTVNKDELAAVIKEAEALDKKLYTTDSFKAVETALTSAKAVYADEDATQEEVNQAVADLRDAMVKLVKVEGVVIDKDNKDNKDNKDNNNKNPKTGDYTFVFGSVCAMLVSGFLFIFLKKKRA
;
A
#
# COMPACT_ATOMS: atom_id res chain seq x y z
N MET A 1 37.89 -18.38 11.02
CA MET A 1 36.65 -19.13 11.26
C MET A 1 35.58 -18.49 10.40
N THR A 2 35.00 -19.23 9.48
CA THR A 2 33.90 -18.77 8.62
C THR A 2 32.61 -19.26 9.25
N LEU A 3 31.66 -18.33 9.49
CA LEU A 3 30.34 -18.64 9.96
C LEU A 3 29.37 -18.53 8.79
N ASP A 4 28.87 -19.65 8.30
CA ASP A 4 27.85 -19.70 7.26
C ASP A 4 26.48 -19.85 7.93
N LEU A 5 25.61 -18.88 7.70
CA LEU A 5 24.24 -18.90 8.19
C LEU A 5 23.30 -19.25 7.04
N SER A 6 22.52 -20.30 7.19
CA SER A 6 21.40 -20.59 6.30
C SER A 6 20.08 -20.28 7.00
N TRP A 7 19.10 -19.89 6.19
CA TRP A 7 17.78 -19.51 6.65
C TRP A 7 16.72 -20.19 5.79
N ASP A 8 15.75 -20.81 6.42
CA ASP A 8 14.70 -21.60 5.76
C ASP A 8 13.50 -20.81 5.26
N GLY A 9 13.58 -19.48 5.31
CA GLY A 9 12.52 -18.60 4.88
C GLY A 9 11.73 -17.94 6.01
N HIS A 10 12.02 -18.28 7.26
CA HIS A 10 11.41 -17.66 8.42
C HIS A 10 12.39 -16.75 9.14
N LEU A 11 12.01 -15.50 9.38
CA LEU A 11 12.80 -14.63 10.24
C LEU A 11 12.56 -15.04 11.68
N PHE A 12 13.62 -15.37 12.36
CA PHE A 12 13.61 -15.63 13.78
C PHE A 12 14.51 -14.60 14.48
N THR A 13 13.94 -13.78 15.34
CA THR A 13 14.68 -12.82 16.15
C THR A 13 14.69 -13.28 17.58
N TRP A 14 15.85 -13.68 18.04
CA TRP A 14 16.09 -14.12 19.40
C TRP A 14 16.60 -12.96 20.25
N TYR A 15 15.96 -12.74 21.39
CA TYR A 15 16.46 -11.85 22.43
C TYR A 15 16.64 -12.62 23.72
N THR A 16 17.91 -12.81 24.12
CA THR A 16 18.22 -13.12 25.49
C THR A 16 18.24 -11.82 26.27
N TYR A 17 17.36 -11.67 27.25
CA TYR A 17 17.47 -10.61 28.22
C TYR A 17 18.44 -11.03 29.28
N SER A 18 19.44 -10.17 29.55
CA SER A 18 20.27 -10.31 30.76
C SER A 18 19.37 -10.21 32.00
N PRO A 19 19.61 -11.04 33.03
CA PRO A 19 18.90 -10.91 34.31
C PRO A 19 19.04 -9.54 34.96
N GLU A 20 20.01 -8.75 34.51
CA GLU A 20 20.28 -7.38 34.97
C GLU A 20 19.45 -6.31 34.27
N GLU A 21 18.72 -6.65 33.23
CA GLU A 21 17.83 -5.70 32.53
C GLU A 21 16.57 -5.44 33.38
N THR A 22 16.61 -4.37 34.16
CA THR A 22 15.57 -3.93 35.10
C THR A 22 14.37 -3.24 34.46
N ARG A 23 13.92 -3.65 33.32
CA ARG A 23 12.65 -3.16 32.79
C ARG A 23 11.51 -3.88 33.49
N ALA A 24 10.62 -3.14 34.10
CA ALA A 24 9.50 -3.68 34.89
C ALA A 24 8.56 -4.59 34.07
N ASP A 25 8.55 -4.43 32.74
CA ASP A 25 7.77 -5.18 31.78
C ASP A 25 8.45 -6.48 31.27
N TYR A 26 9.72 -6.74 31.66
CA TYR A 26 10.47 -7.95 31.30
C TYR A 26 11.00 -8.67 32.53
N LYS A 27 10.15 -9.39 33.19
CA LYS A 27 10.67 -10.37 34.15
C LYS A 27 11.13 -11.60 33.39
N THR A 28 12.41 -11.76 33.28
CA THR A 28 13.04 -12.87 32.61
C THR A 28 13.26 -14.02 33.56
N GLY A 29 12.31 -14.88 33.62
CA GLY A 29 12.58 -16.21 34.17
C GLY A 29 13.02 -17.19 33.08
N THR A 30 13.82 -16.74 32.10
CA THR A 30 14.31 -17.62 31.04
C THR A 30 15.48 -18.44 31.56
N THR A 31 15.36 -19.77 31.52
CA THR A 31 16.42 -20.70 31.86
C THR A 31 16.66 -21.71 30.75
N PHE A 32 17.89 -22.23 30.71
CA PHE A 32 18.29 -23.30 29.80
C PHE A 32 18.31 -24.65 30.53
N ALA A 33 17.90 -25.69 29.87
CA ALA A 33 18.02 -27.05 30.32
C ALA A 33 18.52 -27.96 29.22
N LYS A 34 19.37 -28.91 29.55
CA LYS A 34 19.77 -29.96 28.63
C LYS A 34 18.63 -30.96 28.44
N ASP A 35 18.35 -31.35 27.22
CA ASP A 35 17.43 -32.42 26.88
C ASP A 35 18.04 -33.38 25.84
N GLU A 36 17.27 -34.39 25.39
CA GLU A 36 17.70 -35.39 24.44
C GLU A 36 18.06 -34.85 23.06
N ASN A 37 17.54 -33.64 22.71
CA ASN A 37 17.76 -33.01 21.40
C ASN A 37 18.79 -31.86 21.47
N GLY A 38 19.39 -31.59 22.64
CA GLY A 38 20.37 -30.55 22.84
C GLY A 38 20.05 -29.64 24.02
N VAL A 39 19.59 -28.44 23.78
CA VAL A 39 19.21 -27.47 24.82
C VAL A 39 17.79 -27.02 24.62
N LYS A 40 16.99 -27.07 25.69
CA LYS A 40 15.66 -26.50 25.76
C LYS A 40 15.70 -25.18 26.54
N VAL A 41 14.99 -24.18 26.07
CA VAL A 41 14.75 -22.93 26.78
C VAL A 41 13.42 -23.03 27.53
N ASN A 42 13.43 -22.72 28.82
CA ASN A 42 12.23 -22.62 29.64
C ASN A 42 11.95 -21.15 29.92
N PHE A 43 10.77 -20.71 29.55
CA PHE A 43 10.27 -19.38 29.87
C PHE A 43 9.40 -19.47 31.13
N GLU A 44 9.83 -18.84 32.22
CA GLU A 44 9.10 -18.89 33.50
C GLU A 44 7.86 -18.00 33.50
N THR A 45 7.70 -17.15 32.49
CA THR A 45 6.55 -16.24 32.41
C THR A 45 5.73 -16.50 31.19
N LYS A 46 4.41 -16.59 31.35
CA LYS A 46 3.43 -16.62 30.27
C LYS A 46 3.17 -15.22 29.70
N ARG A 47 3.92 -14.22 30.15
CA ARG A 47 3.68 -12.84 29.78
C ARG A 47 4.11 -12.60 28.36
N TYR A 48 3.20 -12.04 27.59
CA TYR A 48 3.50 -11.51 26.28
C TYR A 48 4.58 -10.43 26.35
N THR A 49 5.60 -10.54 25.52
CA THR A 49 6.52 -9.44 25.27
C THR A 49 6.21 -8.86 23.92
N TYR A 50 6.42 -7.58 23.71
CA TYR A 50 6.13 -6.90 22.44
C TYR A 50 6.85 -7.49 21.22
N ARG A 51 7.76 -8.43 21.43
CA ARG A 51 8.59 -9.01 20.39
C ARG A 51 8.24 -10.45 20.04
N TYR A 52 7.76 -11.21 20.99
CA TYR A 52 7.32 -12.59 20.81
C TYR A 52 6.35 -12.98 21.93
N MET A 53 5.48 -13.91 21.62
CA MET A 53 4.55 -14.46 22.57
C MET A 53 5.25 -15.55 23.39
N THR A 54 5.13 -15.49 24.71
CA THR A 54 5.59 -16.56 25.59
C THR A 54 4.39 -17.35 26.10
N THR A 55 4.44 -18.66 25.97
CA THR A 55 3.44 -19.60 26.49
C THR A 55 4.13 -20.69 27.26
N ASP A 56 3.40 -21.53 27.98
CA ASP A 56 3.93 -22.71 28.63
C ASP A 56 4.37 -23.81 27.64
N GLN A 57 4.03 -23.65 26.35
CA GLN A 57 4.43 -24.57 25.28
C GLN A 57 5.65 -24.09 24.49
N ASN A 58 6.10 -22.84 24.67
CA ASN A 58 7.25 -22.31 23.97
C ASN A 58 8.48 -23.19 24.21
N SER A 59 9.21 -23.45 23.14
CA SER A 59 10.43 -24.22 23.17
C SER A 59 11.50 -23.63 22.27
N PHE A 60 12.73 -23.70 22.72
CA PHE A 60 13.91 -23.44 21.91
C PHE A 60 14.79 -24.68 21.96
N ASP A 61 15.00 -25.33 20.83
CA ASP A 61 15.80 -26.52 20.71
C ASP A 61 17.10 -26.22 19.98
N VAL A 62 18.22 -26.69 20.50
CA VAL A 62 19.50 -26.71 19.83
C VAL A 62 19.84 -28.15 19.50
N THR A 63 19.87 -28.51 18.23
CA THR A 63 20.18 -29.86 17.78
C THR A 63 21.53 -29.90 17.09
N LEU A 64 22.36 -30.84 17.48
CA LEU A 64 23.72 -31.00 17.00
C LEU A 64 23.75 -32.00 15.84
N GLY A 65 24.49 -31.66 14.77
CA GLY A 65 24.63 -32.49 13.59
C GLY A 65 25.61 -33.66 13.73
N GLU A 66 26.37 -33.70 14.82
CA GLU A 66 27.41 -34.70 15.06
C GLU A 66 27.38 -35.25 16.49
N ASN A 67 27.64 -36.54 16.64
CA ASN A 67 27.62 -37.18 17.94
C ASN A 67 28.80 -36.80 18.86
N ASP A 68 29.86 -36.20 18.32
CA ASP A 68 31.01 -35.73 19.09
C ASP A 68 30.90 -34.26 19.55
N LEU A 69 29.81 -33.60 19.23
CA LEU A 69 29.42 -32.34 19.84
C LEU A 69 28.65 -32.60 21.14
N GLU A 70 28.76 -31.68 22.08
CA GLU A 70 28.01 -31.71 23.32
C GLU A 70 27.58 -30.30 23.76
N THR A 71 26.45 -30.23 24.43
CA THR A 71 25.95 -29.04 25.06
C THR A 71 26.21 -29.09 26.56
N ASN A 72 26.67 -27.99 27.12
CA ASN A 72 26.78 -27.78 28.57
C ASN A 72 25.99 -26.54 28.97
N VAL A 73 25.06 -26.70 29.90
CA VAL A 73 24.30 -25.62 30.49
C VAL A 73 25.02 -25.18 31.75
N ALA A 74 25.20 -23.88 31.94
CA ALA A 74 25.82 -23.31 33.17
C ALA A 74 24.99 -23.63 34.40
N GLU A 75 25.64 -23.63 35.57
CA GLU A 75 24.98 -23.93 36.88
C GLU A 75 23.83 -22.96 37.18
N ASP A 76 23.99 -21.69 36.80
CA ASP A 76 22.95 -20.65 36.95
C ASP A 76 21.79 -20.81 35.93
N LYS A 77 21.93 -21.72 34.96
CA LYS A 77 20.97 -21.98 33.88
C LYS A 77 20.71 -20.81 32.93
N HIS A 78 21.54 -19.76 32.97
CA HIS A 78 21.33 -18.57 32.11
C HIS A 78 22.20 -18.54 30.87
N SER A 79 23.04 -19.57 30.69
CA SER A 79 23.86 -19.72 29.49
C SER A 79 24.10 -21.20 29.15
N TYR A 80 24.48 -21.43 27.90
CA TYR A 80 24.95 -22.75 27.46
C TYR A 80 26.12 -22.60 26.51
N THR A 81 26.91 -23.65 26.41
CA THR A 81 28.02 -23.79 25.45
C THR A 81 27.88 -25.04 24.64
N ILE A 82 28.41 -25.00 23.42
CA ILE A 82 28.52 -26.16 22.55
C ILE A 82 30.03 -26.43 22.36
N ASN A 83 30.44 -27.59 22.72
CA ASN A 83 31.86 -28.00 22.66
C ASN A 83 32.01 -29.25 21.81
N LYS A 84 33.15 -29.37 21.13
CA LYS A 84 33.57 -30.63 20.52
C LYS A 84 34.26 -31.48 21.56
N LYS A 85 33.87 -32.76 21.67
CA LYS A 85 34.42 -33.70 22.65
C LYS A 85 35.87 -34.07 22.35
N ASN A 86 36.18 -34.16 21.05
CA ASN A 86 37.50 -34.56 20.60
C ASN A 86 38.15 -33.40 19.80
N SER A 87 39.46 -33.28 19.91
CA SER A 87 40.23 -32.38 19.04
C SER A 87 40.25 -32.90 17.61
N VAL A 88 40.22 -31.97 16.64
CA VAL A 88 40.39 -32.29 15.22
C VAL A 88 41.67 -31.61 14.73
N GLU A 89 42.55 -32.39 14.17
CA GLU A 89 43.74 -31.90 13.44
C GLU A 89 43.31 -31.59 12.01
N ILE A 90 43.61 -30.38 11.54
CA ILE A 90 43.28 -29.94 10.18
C ILE A 90 44.58 -29.57 9.50
N ASP A 91 44.93 -30.28 8.44
CA ASP A 91 46.10 -30.01 7.65
C ASP A 91 45.96 -28.71 6.82
N ALA A 92 47.10 -28.19 6.35
CA ALA A 92 47.10 -26.99 5.50
C ALA A 92 46.30 -27.27 4.23
N ASN A 93 45.36 -26.36 3.92
CA ASN A 93 44.39 -26.42 2.82
C ASN A 93 43.22 -27.39 3.00
N GLU A 94 43.08 -28.02 4.14
CA GLU A 94 41.89 -28.78 4.51
C GLU A 94 40.89 -27.91 5.29
N SER A 95 39.64 -28.37 5.38
CA SER A 95 38.59 -27.72 6.16
C SER A 95 37.76 -28.76 6.90
N TYR A 96 37.38 -28.41 8.12
CA TYR A 96 36.43 -29.20 8.89
C TYR A 96 35.10 -28.42 8.96
N LYS A 97 33.98 -29.10 8.73
CA LYS A 97 32.64 -28.54 8.77
C LYS A 97 31.78 -29.29 9.76
N THR A 98 31.08 -28.57 10.57
CA THR A 98 30.04 -29.09 11.45
C THR A 98 28.80 -28.23 11.34
N TYR A 99 27.66 -28.79 11.73
CA TYR A 99 26.38 -28.14 11.62
C TYR A 99 25.62 -28.25 12.93
N GLN A 100 24.87 -27.23 13.23
CA GLN A 100 23.88 -27.22 14.30
C GLN A 100 22.64 -26.45 13.82
N THR A 101 21.50 -26.76 14.39
CA THR A 101 20.27 -26.02 14.21
C THR A 101 19.83 -25.40 15.52
N GLN A 102 19.17 -24.26 15.42
CA GLN A 102 18.48 -23.62 16.54
C GLN A 102 17.04 -23.38 16.08
N SER A 103 16.07 -23.90 16.82
CA SER A 103 14.64 -23.79 16.51
C SER A 103 13.92 -23.18 17.69
N TYR A 104 13.00 -22.26 17.41
CA TYR A 104 12.05 -21.73 18.37
C TYR A 104 10.63 -22.04 17.90
N THR A 105 9.80 -22.55 18.81
CA THR A 105 8.42 -22.93 18.52
C THR A 105 7.48 -22.44 19.62
N PHE A 106 6.24 -22.11 19.25
CA PHE A 106 5.24 -21.56 20.15
C PHE A 106 4.33 -22.62 20.74
N THR A 107 4.24 -23.81 20.10
CA THR A 107 3.36 -24.90 20.52
C THR A 107 4.07 -26.24 20.40
N ASP A 108 3.63 -27.25 21.17
CA ASP A 108 4.14 -28.62 21.08
C ASP A 108 3.92 -29.24 19.69
N LYS A 109 2.86 -28.87 19.00
CA LYS A 109 2.59 -29.31 17.63
C LYS A 109 3.64 -28.78 16.66
N GLU A 110 3.94 -27.49 16.73
CA GLU A 110 5.00 -26.87 15.92
C GLU A 110 6.37 -27.48 16.25
N ARG A 111 6.67 -27.67 17.53
CA ARG A 111 7.91 -28.31 17.98
C ARG A 111 8.10 -29.69 17.38
N THR A 112 7.06 -30.49 17.35
CA THR A 112 7.09 -31.83 16.75
C THR A 112 7.38 -31.78 15.25
N ALA A 113 6.71 -30.87 14.52
CA ALA A 113 6.92 -30.71 13.09
C ALA A 113 8.34 -30.17 12.78
N GLU A 114 8.83 -29.23 13.58
CA GLU A 114 10.15 -28.64 13.41
C GLU A 114 11.27 -29.64 13.66
N ARG A 115 11.12 -30.54 14.64
CA ARG A 115 12.09 -31.61 14.90
C ARG A 115 12.27 -32.56 13.70
N GLU A 116 11.22 -32.89 12.97
CA GLU A 116 11.32 -33.67 11.74
C GLU A 116 12.06 -32.91 10.62
N LYS A 117 11.77 -31.60 10.49
CA LYS A 117 12.47 -30.72 9.55
C LYS A 117 13.97 -30.59 9.90
N VAL A 118 14.29 -30.40 11.18
CA VAL A 118 15.68 -30.34 11.66
C VAL A 118 16.46 -31.60 11.31
N LYS A 119 15.87 -32.79 11.41
CA LYS A 119 16.53 -34.05 10.99
C LYS A 119 16.88 -34.02 9.50
N ASP A 120 15.98 -33.54 8.64
CA ASP A 120 16.27 -33.45 7.21
C ASP A 120 17.36 -32.42 6.92
N ILE A 121 17.32 -31.26 7.59
CA ILE A 121 18.34 -30.21 7.47
C ILE A 121 19.73 -30.73 7.82
N LEU A 122 19.85 -31.40 8.98
CA LEU A 122 21.14 -31.94 9.44
C LEU A 122 21.65 -33.12 8.58
N ASN A 123 20.75 -33.87 7.94
CA ASN A 123 21.11 -34.91 6.98
C ASN A 123 21.56 -34.36 5.63
N LYS A 124 21.12 -33.17 5.23
CA LYS A 124 21.38 -32.55 3.92
C LYS A 124 21.80 -31.08 4.02
N PRO A 125 22.72 -30.70 4.90
CA PRO A 125 23.01 -29.29 5.18
C PRO A 125 23.49 -28.54 3.93
N GLY A 126 24.25 -29.19 3.04
CA GLY A 126 24.73 -28.59 1.81
C GLY A 126 23.60 -28.19 0.84
N HIS A 127 22.47 -28.90 0.84
CA HIS A 127 21.30 -28.55 0.05
C HIS A 127 20.69 -27.23 0.56
N TYR A 128 20.44 -27.10 1.85
CA TYR A 128 19.87 -25.90 2.45
C TYR A 128 20.77 -24.67 2.29
N LEU A 129 22.11 -24.84 2.40
CA LEU A 129 23.05 -23.75 2.11
C LEU A 129 22.98 -23.29 0.65
N THR A 130 22.90 -24.25 -0.27
CA THR A 130 22.78 -23.93 -1.70
C THR A 130 21.48 -23.22 -2.03
N ASP A 131 20.36 -23.67 -1.47
CA ASP A 131 19.05 -23.06 -1.67
C ASP A 131 19.01 -21.64 -1.10
N ASN A 132 19.57 -21.44 0.10
CA ASN A 132 19.70 -20.11 0.70
C ASN A 132 20.55 -19.17 -0.18
N ASN A 133 21.70 -19.62 -0.65
CA ASN A 133 22.56 -18.82 -1.53
C ASN A 133 21.85 -18.47 -2.85
N THR A 134 21.14 -19.44 -3.44
CA THR A 134 20.37 -19.25 -4.68
C THR A 134 19.27 -18.22 -4.48
N ARG A 135 18.55 -18.28 -3.36
CA ARG A 135 17.51 -17.33 -3.01
C ARG A 135 18.08 -15.91 -2.86
N TRP A 136 19.14 -15.72 -2.07
CA TRP A 136 19.78 -14.42 -1.89
C TRP A 136 20.37 -13.89 -3.20
N GLN A 137 21.00 -14.73 -4.01
CA GLN A 137 21.46 -14.33 -5.32
C GLN A 137 20.32 -13.89 -6.23
N GLY A 138 19.16 -14.56 -6.14
CA GLY A 138 17.94 -14.17 -6.82
C GLY A 138 17.48 -12.77 -6.42
N TYR A 139 17.46 -12.47 -5.14
CA TYR A 139 17.09 -11.13 -4.62
C TYR A 139 18.07 -10.05 -5.11
N VAL A 140 19.35 -10.26 -4.91
CA VAL A 140 20.41 -9.31 -5.31
C VAL A 140 20.40 -9.07 -6.83
N ASN A 141 20.17 -10.10 -7.63
CA ASN A 141 20.10 -9.98 -9.08
C ASN A 141 18.99 -9.04 -9.55
N THR A 142 17.91 -8.84 -8.78
CA THR A 142 16.86 -7.87 -9.14
C THR A 142 17.40 -6.44 -9.16
N ILE A 143 18.36 -6.12 -8.28
CA ILE A 143 18.99 -4.81 -8.19
C ILE A 143 19.92 -4.55 -9.39
N PHE A 144 20.62 -5.59 -9.85
CA PHE A 144 21.62 -5.48 -10.91
C PHE A 144 21.08 -5.72 -12.33
N LYS A 145 19.78 -6.02 -12.47
CA LYS A 145 19.15 -6.21 -13.79
C LYS A 145 19.23 -4.97 -14.68
N ASN A 146 19.24 -3.80 -14.08
CA ASN A 146 19.22 -2.54 -14.82
C ASN A 146 20.65 -2.08 -15.09
N LYS A 147 21.05 -2.12 -16.36
CA LYS A 147 22.43 -1.79 -16.81
C LYS A 147 22.72 -0.29 -16.85
N ASN A 148 21.76 0.58 -16.60
CA ASN A 148 21.98 2.00 -16.47
C ASN A 148 22.68 2.25 -15.13
N ALA A 149 24.01 2.20 -15.14
CA ALA A 149 24.84 2.19 -13.97
C ALA A 149 24.71 3.49 -13.17
N VAL A 150 23.85 3.44 -12.19
CA VAL A 150 23.95 4.32 -11.03
C VAL A 150 25.14 3.82 -10.21
N GLY A 151 25.98 4.73 -9.70
CA GLY A 151 27.25 4.35 -9.04
C GLY A 151 27.08 3.30 -7.93
N THR A 152 28.15 2.58 -7.62
CA THR A 152 28.15 1.43 -6.68
C THR A 152 27.62 1.77 -5.28
N ALA A 153 27.75 3.01 -4.80
CA ALA A 153 27.20 3.45 -3.52
C ALA A 153 25.65 3.36 -3.48
N TYR A 154 24.98 3.73 -4.56
CA TYR A 154 23.52 3.66 -4.68
C TYR A 154 23.04 2.21 -4.80
N GLN A 155 23.79 1.37 -5.54
CA GLN A 155 23.52 -0.07 -5.59
C GLN A 155 23.63 -0.70 -4.20
N ARG A 156 24.66 -0.33 -3.43
CA ARG A 156 24.82 -0.78 -2.05
C ARG A 156 23.67 -0.33 -1.15
N ALA A 157 23.19 0.90 -1.31
CA ALA A 157 22.01 1.38 -0.58
C ALA A 157 20.75 0.60 -0.93
N ALA A 158 20.57 0.19 -2.20
CA ALA A 158 19.45 -0.65 -2.62
C ALA A 158 19.55 -2.07 -2.01
N VAL A 159 20.76 -2.66 -1.95
CA VAL A 159 20.99 -3.96 -1.25
C VAL A 159 20.66 -3.80 0.24
N LYS A 160 21.16 -2.76 0.91
CA LYS A 160 20.86 -2.47 2.32
C LYS A 160 19.35 -2.32 2.56
N SER A 161 18.63 -1.69 1.62
CA SER A 161 17.17 -1.55 1.71
C SER A 161 16.48 -2.91 1.66
N MET A 162 16.89 -3.78 0.74
CA MET A 162 16.39 -5.13 0.64
C MET A 162 16.73 -5.96 1.91
N GLU A 163 17.96 -5.84 2.43
CA GLU A 163 18.36 -6.48 3.70
C GLU A 163 17.53 -5.98 4.87
N THR A 164 17.24 -4.68 4.95
CA THR A 164 16.38 -4.10 6.01
C THR A 164 14.98 -4.69 5.94
N LEU A 165 14.39 -4.82 4.75
CA LEU A 165 13.09 -5.45 4.56
C LEU A 165 13.08 -6.92 4.98
N THR A 166 14.11 -7.67 4.60
CA THR A 166 14.19 -9.10 4.91
C THR A 166 14.54 -9.38 6.37
N THR A 167 15.28 -8.51 7.04
CA THR A 167 15.56 -8.63 8.49
C THR A 167 14.36 -8.27 9.35
N ASN A 168 13.36 -7.58 8.80
CA ASN A 168 12.08 -7.28 9.45
C ASN A 168 10.95 -8.24 9.01
N TRP A 169 11.27 -9.32 8.36
CA TRP A 169 10.31 -10.37 7.99
C TRP A 169 9.92 -11.20 9.20
N PHE A 170 8.63 -11.30 9.44
CA PHE A 170 8.01 -12.01 10.56
C PHE A 170 7.29 -13.27 10.07
N SER A 171 7.56 -14.38 10.73
CA SER A 171 6.88 -15.67 10.48
C SER A 171 5.51 -15.71 11.16
N PRO A 172 4.57 -16.53 10.65
CA PRO A 172 3.31 -16.78 11.31
C PRO A 172 3.50 -17.33 12.73
N ALA A 173 2.80 -16.71 13.69
CA ALA A 173 2.73 -17.19 15.07
C ALA A 173 1.57 -16.53 15.79
N GLY A 174 0.97 -17.22 16.77
CA GLY A 174 -0.17 -16.69 17.52
C GLY A 174 -1.31 -16.23 16.64
N ALA A 175 -1.69 -14.96 16.76
CA ALA A 175 -2.72 -14.37 15.91
C ALA A 175 -2.27 -14.04 14.48
N ILE A 176 -0.97 -13.92 14.22
CA ILE A 176 -0.44 -13.68 12.86
C ILE A 176 -0.42 -15.00 12.10
N LYS A 177 -1.23 -15.10 11.03
CA LYS A 177 -1.47 -16.35 10.28
C LYS A 177 -0.62 -16.49 9.03
N HIS A 178 -0.07 -15.39 8.52
CA HIS A 178 0.76 -15.35 7.32
C HIS A 178 2.04 -14.55 7.57
N ASP A 179 3.08 -14.87 6.80
CA ASP A 179 4.32 -14.08 6.82
C ASP A 179 4.05 -12.61 6.48
N GLY A 180 4.86 -11.72 7.04
CA GLY A 180 4.81 -10.33 6.69
C GLY A 180 6.06 -9.57 7.14
N VAL A 181 6.17 -8.34 6.74
CA VAL A 181 7.24 -7.43 7.13
C VAL A 181 6.69 -6.46 8.18
N VAL A 182 7.41 -6.30 9.28
CA VAL A 182 7.07 -5.34 10.32
C VAL A 182 7.85 -4.03 10.13
N PRO A 183 7.39 -2.90 10.71
CA PRO A 183 8.08 -1.62 10.60
C PRO A 183 9.53 -1.67 11.02
N SER A 184 9.83 -2.22 12.21
CA SER A 184 11.21 -2.41 12.65
C SER A 184 11.33 -3.37 13.82
N MET A 185 12.22 -4.33 13.71
CA MET A 185 12.62 -5.20 14.82
C MET A 185 13.48 -4.49 15.89
N SER A 186 13.92 -3.26 15.61
CA SER A 186 14.77 -2.48 16.52
C SER A 186 14.00 -1.75 17.61
N TYR A 187 12.67 -1.73 17.54
CA TYR A 187 11.83 -1.00 18.50
C TYR A 187 10.59 -1.81 18.90
N LYS A 188 10.36 -1.93 20.20
CA LYS A 188 9.35 -2.84 20.77
C LYS A 188 7.91 -2.63 20.25
N TRP A 189 7.53 -1.40 19.93
CA TRP A 189 6.20 -1.06 19.43
C TRP A 189 6.01 -1.35 17.94
N PHE A 190 7.10 -1.61 17.18
CA PHE A 190 7.08 -1.79 15.74
C PHE A 190 7.23 -3.25 15.28
N VAL A 191 7.02 -4.21 16.18
CA VAL A 191 7.09 -5.65 15.86
C VAL A 191 5.73 -6.27 15.54
N GLY A 192 4.74 -5.45 15.25
CA GLY A 192 3.45 -5.85 14.67
C GLY A 192 3.35 -5.49 13.20
N MET A 193 2.32 -5.94 12.53
CA MET A 193 2.02 -5.60 11.13
C MET A 193 1.04 -4.44 11.10
N TRP A 194 1.55 -3.26 10.80
CA TRP A 194 0.79 -2.04 10.62
C TRP A 194 0.30 -1.96 9.18
N ALA A 195 -0.99 -1.70 8.97
CA ALA A 195 -1.57 -1.67 7.64
C ALA A 195 -0.91 -0.61 6.74
N TRP A 196 -0.69 0.61 7.26
CA TRP A 196 -0.03 1.70 6.55
C TRP A 196 1.36 1.35 6.03
N ASP A 197 2.18 0.71 6.89
CA ASP A 197 3.53 0.25 6.58
C ASP A 197 3.51 -0.89 5.57
N SER A 198 2.64 -1.86 5.80
CA SER A 198 2.56 -3.10 5.02
C SER A 198 2.31 -2.83 3.53
N TRP A 199 1.46 -1.88 3.19
CA TRP A 199 1.19 -1.58 1.77
C TRP A 199 2.45 -1.11 1.04
N LYS A 200 3.27 -0.27 1.68
CA LYS A 200 4.54 0.23 1.14
C LYS A 200 5.61 -0.86 1.06
N GLN A 201 5.69 -1.68 2.12
CA GLN A 201 6.60 -2.83 2.19
C GLN A 201 6.27 -3.85 1.09
N VAL A 202 4.99 -4.11 0.85
CA VAL A 202 4.51 -5.00 -0.22
C VAL A 202 4.96 -4.53 -1.59
N VAL A 203 4.79 -3.25 -1.92
CA VAL A 203 5.18 -2.72 -3.24
C VAL A 203 6.67 -2.92 -3.51
N ALA A 204 7.51 -2.76 -2.49
CA ALA A 204 8.94 -3.01 -2.61
C ALA A 204 9.29 -4.51 -2.66
N THR A 205 8.75 -5.30 -1.71
CA THR A 205 9.06 -6.74 -1.63
C THR A 205 8.56 -7.53 -2.82
N THR A 206 7.49 -7.08 -3.46
CA THR A 206 6.98 -7.64 -4.74
C THR A 206 8.06 -7.73 -5.81
N GLN A 207 9.03 -6.82 -5.83
CA GLN A 207 10.08 -6.79 -6.83
C GLN A 207 11.08 -7.96 -6.72
N PHE A 208 11.26 -8.53 -5.53
CA PHE A 208 12.24 -9.61 -5.29
C PHE A 208 11.65 -10.83 -4.58
N ASN A 209 10.57 -10.70 -3.83
CA ASN A 209 9.88 -11.82 -3.15
C ASN A 209 8.36 -11.63 -3.18
N PRO A 210 7.69 -11.90 -4.32
CA PRO A 210 6.24 -11.69 -4.46
C PRO A 210 5.40 -12.59 -3.56
N GLU A 211 5.89 -13.75 -3.12
CA GLU A 211 5.14 -14.61 -2.20
C GLU A 211 5.08 -14.01 -0.79
N LEU A 212 6.18 -13.45 -0.30
CA LEU A 212 6.17 -12.67 0.94
C LEU A 212 5.21 -11.48 0.84
N ALA A 213 5.21 -10.78 -0.29
CA ALA A 213 4.31 -9.67 -0.55
C ALA A 213 2.82 -10.09 -0.48
N LYS A 214 2.45 -11.21 -1.12
CA LYS A 214 1.08 -11.77 -1.05
C LYS A 214 0.69 -12.13 0.39
N ASN A 215 1.59 -12.78 1.11
CA ASN A 215 1.34 -13.20 2.49
C ASN A 215 1.20 -12.01 3.44
N ASN A 216 1.98 -10.96 3.26
CA ASN A 216 1.85 -9.71 4.04
C ASN A 216 0.46 -9.06 3.82
N ILE A 217 -0.05 -9.07 2.59
CA ILE A 217 -1.43 -8.63 2.30
C ILE A 217 -2.43 -9.53 3.01
N ARG A 218 -2.31 -10.86 2.87
CA ARG A 218 -3.22 -11.82 3.50
C ARG A 218 -3.28 -11.67 5.01
N ALA A 219 -2.12 -11.45 5.67
CA ALA A 219 -2.04 -11.29 7.12
C ALA A 219 -2.97 -10.18 7.64
N LEU A 220 -3.03 -9.05 6.95
CA LEU A 220 -3.94 -7.95 7.31
C LEU A 220 -5.40 -8.27 6.97
N PHE A 221 -5.65 -8.87 5.81
CA PHE A 221 -7.00 -9.25 5.38
C PHE A 221 -7.57 -10.47 6.12
N ASP A 222 -6.77 -11.23 6.88
CA ASP A 222 -7.26 -12.26 7.81
C ASP A 222 -8.15 -11.68 8.91
N TYR A 223 -7.98 -10.39 9.19
CA TYR A 223 -8.72 -9.64 10.21
C TYR A 223 -9.59 -8.52 9.65
N GLN A 224 -9.90 -8.59 8.35
CA GLN A 224 -10.91 -7.71 7.78
C GLN A 224 -12.25 -7.92 8.50
N ILE A 225 -12.82 -6.84 8.99
CA ILE A 225 -14.09 -6.88 9.70
C ILE A 225 -15.20 -7.34 8.77
N THR A 226 -16.03 -8.27 9.24
CA THR A 226 -17.22 -8.77 8.52
C THR A 226 -18.52 -8.36 9.24
N LYS A 227 -19.64 -8.50 8.58
CA LYS A 227 -20.97 -8.24 9.21
C LYS A 227 -21.31 -9.21 10.35
N GLU A 228 -20.64 -10.37 10.41
CA GLU A 228 -20.74 -11.37 11.47
C GLU A 228 -19.73 -11.12 12.61
N ASP A 229 -18.93 -10.05 12.53
CA ASP A 229 -17.97 -9.72 13.57
C ASP A 229 -18.69 -9.49 14.91
N ALA A 230 -18.22 -10.17 15.97
CA ALA A 230 -18.88 -10.14 17.26
C ALA A 230 -18.70 -8.80 18.00
N VAL A 231 -17.63 -8.07 17.68
CA VAL A 231 -17.24 -6.82 18.37
C VAL A 231 -17.67 -5.58 17.57
N ARG A 232 -17.43 -5.58 16.24
CA ARG A 232 -17.59 -4.40 15.38
C ARG A 232 -18.34 -4.67 14.06
N PRO A 233 -19.55 -5.27 14.09
CA PRO A 233 -20.26 -5.58 12.84
C PRO A 233 -20.61 -4.31 12.01
N GLN A 234 -20.68 -3.14 12.63
CA GLN A 234 -20.89 -1.85 11.96
C GLN A 234 -19.74 -1.42 11.06
N ASP A 235 -18.54 -1.94 11.31
CA ASP A 235 -17.32 -1.65 10.55
C ASP A 235 -17.05 -2.68 9.44
N GLU A 236 -18.09 -3.37 8.93
CA GLU A 236 -17.97 -4.32 7.83
C GLU A 236 -17.13 -3.76 6.67
N GLY A 237 -16.08 -4.46 6.31
CA GLY A 237 -15.12 -4.10 5.27
C GLY A 237 -13.84 -3.45 5.79
N ALA A 238 -13.82 -2.92 7.00
CA ALA A 238 -12.66 -2.25 7.57
C ALA A 238 -11.44 -3.18 7.69
N ILE A 239 -10.27 -2.59 7.47
CA ILE A 239 -8.97 -3.15 7.87
C ILE A 239 -8.55 -2.41 9.13
N ILE A 240 -8.20 -3.14 10.19
CA ILE A 240 -7.76 -2.56 11.46
C ILE A 240 -6.34 -1.98 11.34
N ASP A 241 -5.99 -1.08 12.23
CA ASP A 241 -4.73 -0.34 12.22
C ASP A 241 -3.50 -1.25 12.21
N CYS A 242 -3.40 -2.12 13.23
CA CYS A 242 -2.29 -3.05 13.32
C CYS A 242 -2.64 -4.35 14.05
N ILE A 243 -1.92 -5.41 13.70
CA ILE A 243 -2.04 -6.75 14.27
C ILE A 243 -0.70 -7.19 14.87
N PHE A 244 -0.80 -7.94 15.97
CA PHE A 244 0.35 -8.51 16.69
C PHE A 244 0.14 -10.01 16.92
N TYR A 245 1.11 -10.70 17.47
CA TYR A 245 1.00 -12.11 17.83
C TYR A 245 -0.12 -12.41 18.82
N ASN A 246 -0.35 -11.51 19.78
CA ASN A 246 -1.52 -11.58 20.66
C ASN A 246 -2.65 -10.73 20.09
N GLN A 247 -3.85 -11.16 20.38
CA GLN A 247 -5.08 -10.49 19.98
C GLN A 247 -5.66 -9.75 21.19
N ASN A 248 -6.51 -8.77 20.94
CA ASN A 248 -7.19 -8.03 22.02
C ASN A 248 -8.01 -8.98 22.92
N GLU A 249 -8.19 -8.59 24.17
CA GLU A 249 -8.98 -9.37 25.16
C GLU A 249 -10.41 -9.57 24.72
N ASP A 250 -11.05 -8.56 24.12
CA ASP A 250 -12.39 -8.65 23.55
C ASP A 250 -12.55 -9.70 22.44
N ARG A 251 -11.43 -10.15 21.87
CA ARG A 251 -11.38 -11.20 20.85
C ARG A 251 -10.81 -12.51 21.37
N GLY A 252 -10.72 -12.64 22.71
CA GLY A 252 -10.23 -13.84 23.38
C GLY A 252 -8.70 -13.95 23.43
N GLY A 253 -7.99 -12.87 23.18
CA GLY A 253 -6.54 -12.77 23.35
C GLY A 253 -6.15 -12.35 24.77
N ASP A 254 -4.90 -11.94 24.94
CA ASP A 254 -4.32 -11.51 26.21
C ASP A 254 -3.85 -10.05 26.21
N GLY A 255 -4.34 -9.27 25.26
CA GLY A 255 -4.02 -7.85 25.11
C GLY A 255 -2.76 -7.58 24.29
N GLY A 256 -2.04 -6.51 24.57
CA GLY A 256 -0.81 -6.08 23.88
C GLY A 256 -1.02 -4.84 23.00
N ASN A 257 -0.34 -4.78 21.85
CA ASN A 257 -0.40 -3.61 20.96
C ASN A 257 -1.40 -3.73 19.81
N TRP A 258 -2.26 -4.71 19.86
CA TRP A 258 -3.35 -4.82 18.90
C TRP A 258 -4.20 -3.57 18.92
N ASN A 259 -4.43 -2.94 17.75
CA ASN A 259 -5.18 -1.69 17.71
C ASN A 259 -6.31 -1.75 16.67
N GLU A 260 -7.54 -1.58 17.15
CA GLU A 260 -8.77 -1.53 16.36
C GLU A 260 -9.48 -0.19 16.47
N ARG A 261 -8.83 0.83 17.02
CA ARG A 261 -9.42 2.16 17.24
C ARG A 261 -9.66 2.92 15.93
N ASN A 262 -8.85 2.65 14.92
CA ASN A 262 -8.87 3.32 13.61
C ASN A 262 -8.43 2.36 12.51
N SER A 263 -8.60 2.76 11.27
CA SER A 263 -7.99 2.14 10.09
C SER A 263 -6.70 2.87 9.68
N LYS A 264 -6.26 2.70 8.45
CA LYS A 264 -5.14 3.40 7.82
C LYS A 264 -5.51 3.79 6.38
N PRO A 265 -4.80 4.75 5.74
CA PRO A 265 -5.14 5.21 4.40
C PRO A 265 -5.33 4.09 3.38
N ALA A 266 -6.24 4.31 2.43
CA ALA A 266 -6.72 3.36 1.44
C ALA A 266 -5.67 3.02 0.36
N LEU A 267 -4.62 2.30 0.71
CA LEU A 267 -3.52 1.90 -0.18
C LEU A 267 -3.43 0.38 -0.44
N ALA A 268 -4.37 -0.39 0.10
CA ALA A 268 -4.39 -1.84 -0.10
C ALA A 268 -4.52 -2.23 -1.59
N ALA A 269 -5.34 -1.51 -2.35
CA ALA A 269 -5.50 -1.78 -3.78
C ALA A 269 -4.22 -1.48 -4.59
N TRP A 270 -3.46 -0.46 -4.21
CA TRP A 270 -2.14 -0.18 -4.77
C TRP A 270 -1.17 -1.35 -4.57
N ALA A 271 -1.12 -1.89 -3.36
CA ALA A 271 -0.29 -3.05 -3.02
C ALA A 271 -0.69 -4.30 -3.84
N VAL A 272 -1.99 -4.62 -3.91
CA VAL A 272 -2.49 -5.76 -4.69
C VAL A 272 -2.24 -5.59 -6.18
N GLN A 273 -2.45 -4.39 -6.73
CA GLN A 273 -2.16 -4.09 -8.13
C GLN A 273 -0.67 -4.29 -8.45
N SER A 274 0.23 -3.84 -7.57
CA SER A 274 1.67 -4.03 -7.73
C SER A 274 2.07 -5.50 -7.78
N VAL A 275 1.47 -6.34 -6.94
CA VAL A 275 1.68 -7.80 -6.98
C VAL A 275 1.19 -8.39 -8.29
N TYR A 276 0.00 -8.00 -8.75
CA TYR A 276 -0.54 -8.48 -10.01
C TYR A 276 0.32 -8.07 -11.22
N GLU A 277 0.76 -6.83 -11.28
CA GLU A 277 1.63 -6.33 -12.36
C GLU A 277 2.97 -7.06 -12.44
N ALA A 278 3.53 -7.43 -11.30
CA ALA A 278 4.79 -8.17 -11.22
C ALA A 278 4.65 -9.66 -11.57
N THR A 279 3.53 -10.29 -11.20
CA THR A 279 3.35 -11.74 -11.26
C THR A 279 2.39 -12.23 -12.33
N GLY A 280 1.42 -11.41 -12.73
CA GLY A 280 0.28 -11.80 -13.57
C GLY A 280 -0.68 -12.78 -12.89
N ASP A 281 -0.63 -12.93 -11.55
CA ASP A 281 -1.42 -13.89 -10.78
C ASP A 281 -2.89 -13.45 -10.66
N LYS A 282 -3.72 -13.95 -11.57
CA LYS A 282 -5.16 -13.67 -11.59
C LYS A 282 -5.92 -14.35 -10.44
N GLU A 283 -5.43 -15.45 -9.93
CA GLU A 283 -6.12 -16.15 -8.82
C GLU A 283 -5.97 -15.35 -7.53
N PHE A 284 -4.78 -14.81 -7.26
CA PHE A 284 -4.58 -13.86 -6.18
C PHE A 284 -5.45 -12.60 -6.35
N LEU A 285 -5.56 -12.09 -7.57
CA LEU A 285 -6.42 -10.94 -7.86
C LEU A 285 -7.90 -11.25 -7.59
N LYS A 286 -8.40 -12.43 -7.97
CA LYS A 286 -9.76 -12.89 -7.65
C LYS A 286 -10.00 -13.05 -6.14
N GLU A 287 -8.99 -13.52 -5.41
CA GLU A 287 -9.03 -13.65 -3.95
C GLU A 287 -9.20 -12.29 -3.28
N MET A 288 -8.43 -11.28 -3.70
CA MET A 288 -8.35 -9.99 -3.04
C MET A 288 -9.44 -9.00 -3.47
N TYR A 289 -9.88 -9.04 -4.72
CA TYR A 289 -10.81 -8.05 -5.28
C TYR A 289 -12.08 -7.83 -4.44
N PRO A 290 -12.85 -8.84 -4.03
CA PRO A 290 -14.06 -8.63 -3.21
C PRO A 290 -13.73 -8.02 -1.84
N LYS A 291 -12.59 -8.35 -1.26
CA LYS A 291 -12.12 -7.81 0.02
C LYS A 291 -11.75 -6.32 -0.11
N LEU A 292 -11.08 -5.95 -1.21
CA LEU A 292 -10.75 -4.56 -1.53
C LEU A 292 -12.01 -3.72 -1.77
N VAL A 293 -13.00 -4.27 -2.49
CA VAL A 293 -14.29 -3.60 -2.71
C VAL A 293 -15.01 -3.36 -1.38
N ALA A 294 -14.98 -4.32 -0.45
CA ALA A 294 -15.56 -4.16 0.88
C ALA A 294 -14.87 -3.03 1.66
N TYR A 295 -13.53 -2.99 1.64
CA TYR A 295 -12.76 -1.94 2.30
C TYR A 295 -13.00 -0.57 1.68
N HIS A 296 -13.04 -0.47 0.36
CA HIS A 296 -13.40 0.75 -0.35
C HIS A 296 -14.78 1.29 0.05
N ASN A 297 -15.78 0.42 0.12
CA ASN A 297 -17.15 0.81 0.49
C ASN A 297 -17.26 1.25 1.95
N TRP A 298 -16.44 0.65 2.86
CA TRP A 298 -16.41 1.05 4.26
C TRP A 298 -16.02 2.52 4.44
N TRP A 299 -15.05 3.04 3.68
CA TRP A 299 -14.67 4.46 3.73
C TRP A 299 -15.86 5.38 3.51
N TYR A 300 -16.68 5.12 2.49
CA TYR A 300 -17.85 5.95 2.16
C TYR A 300 -19.05 5.71 3.07
N LYS A 301 -19.11 4.56 3.74
CA LYS A 301 -20.16 4.27 4.70
C LYS A 301 -19.87 4.87 6.07
N ASN A 302 -18.60 4.81 6.53
CA ASN A 302 -18.21 5.11 7.90
C ASN A 302 -17.35 6.38 8.03
N ARG A 303 -16.96 7.03 6.93
CA ARG A 303 -16.05 8.18 6.90
C ARG A 303 -16.49 9.31 5.94
N ASP A 304 -17.72 9.31 5.46
CA ASP A 304 -18.32 10.34 4.61
C ASP A 304 -19.59 10.82 5.31
N ILE A 305 -19.46 11.85 6.16
CA ILE A 305 -20.52 12.26 7.09
C ILE A 305 -21.69 12.93 6.37
N ASP A 306 -21.43 13.79 5.38
CA ASP A 306 -22.43 14.50 4.59
C ASP A 306 -22.86 13.76 3.30
N LYS A 307 -22.31 12.55 3.08
CA LYS A 307 -22.61 11.64 1.95
C LYS A 307 -22.40 12.29 0.58
N ASN A 308 -21.40 13.15 0.47
CA ASN A 308 -21.05 13.83 -0.77
C ASN A 308 -20.08 13.03 -1.67
N GLY A 309 -19.52 11.93 -1.18
CA GLY A 309 -18.55 11.08 -1.86
C GLY A 309 -17.10 11.50 -1.63
N ILE A 310 -16.86 12.31 -0.60
CA ILE A 310 -15.55 12.78 -0.12
C ILE A 310 -15.43 12.37 1.35
N ALA A 311 -14.36 11.67 1.69
CA ALA A 311 -14.20 11.10 3.02
C ALA A 311 -13.36 11.99 3.96
N GLU A 312 -13.60 11.82 5.27
CA GLU A 312 -12.83 12.40 6.36
C GLU A 312 -12.07 11.32 7.12
N TYR A 313 -10.97 11.67 7.79
CA TYR A 313 -10.34 10.81 8.79
C TYR A 313 -11.13 10.79 10.09
N GLY A 314 -11.05 9.69 10.81
CA GLY A 314 -11.82 9.52 12.05
C GLY A 314 -11.38 8.34 12.88
N GLY A 315 -12.33 7.70 13.55
CA GLY A 315 -12.12 6.52 14.37
C GLY A 315 -13.36 5.64 14.43
N MET A 316 -13.15 4.42 14.91
CA MET A 316 -14.20 3.44 15.14
C MET A 316 -14.85 3.65 16.50
N VAL A 317 -15.99 3.03 16.76
CA VAL A 317 -16.60 2.96 18.09
C VAL A 317 -15.73 2.05 18.95
N HIS A 318 -14.81 2.65 19.71
CA HIS A 318 -13.83 1.94 20.55
C HIS A 318 -13.73 2.60 21.92
N GLU A 319 -13.59 1.81 22.98
CA GLU A 319 -13.63 2.24 24.38
C GLU A 319 -12.67 3.40 24.66
N THR A 320 -11.44 3.29 24.13
CA THR A 320 -10.40 4.32 24.32
C THR A 320 -10.75 5.66 23.71
N CYS A 321 -11.61 5.71 22.68
CA CYS A 321 -12.04 6.97 22.07
C CYS A 321 -13.03 7.75 22.94
N TYR A 322 -13.71 7.05 23.84
CA TYR A 322 -14.67 7.63 24.78
C TYR A 322 -14.07 7.86 26.17
N ASP A 323 -12.80 7.47 26.38
CA ASP A 323 -12.14 7.60 27.66
C ASP A 323 -11.59 9.02 27.87
N TRP A 324 -12.14 9.73 28.85
CA TRP A 324 -11.71 11.06 29.23
C TRP A 324 -10.57 11.05 30.25
N GLN A 325 -10.45 10.00 31.04
CA GLN A 325 -9.49 9.90 32.14
C GLN A 325 -8.04 9.82 31.68
N ASN A 326 -7.77 9.16 30.56
CA ASN A 326 -6.41 8.88 30.09
C ASN A 326 -5.85 9.95 29.13
N TYR A 327 -6.60 11.03 28.92
CA TYR A 327 -6.18 12.11 28.01
C TYR A 327 -5.93 13.42 28.73
N THR A 328 -5.04 14.20 28.15
CA THR A 328 -4.71 15.54 28.59
C THR A 328 -4.94 16.52 27.47
N ASN A 329 -5.69 17.59 27.72
CA ASN A 329 -5.90 18.62 26.74
C ASN A 329 -4.57 19.28 26.36
N PRO A 330 -4.09 19.17 25.13
CA PRO A 330 -2.78 19.66 24.72
C PRO A 330 -2.63 21.19 24.75
N LEU A 331 -3.75 21.93 24.78
CA LEU A 331 -3.79 23.38 24.79
C LEU A 331 -3.59 23.95 26.20
N THR A 332 -4.29 23.34 27.15
CA THR A 332 -4.33 23.83 28.53
C THR A 332 -3.40 23.07 29.46
N GLY A 333 -2.89 21.87 29.03
CA GLY A 333 -2.18 20.94 29.86
C GLY A 333 -3.06 20.29 30.94
N LYS A 334 -4.38 20.44 30.85
CA LYS A 334 -5.34 19.94 31.85
C LYS A 334 -5.63 18.45 31.57
N SER A 335 -5.42 17.63 32.59
CA SER A 335 -5.89 16.25 32.60
C SER A 335 -7.31 16.18 33.17
N TYR A 336 -8.05 15.16 32.73
CA TYR A 336 -9.43 14.93 33.17
C TYR A 336 -9.48 13.87 34.29
N TYR A 337 -10.42 14.02 35.21
CA TYR A 337 -10.54 13.14 36.36
C TYR A 337 -11.98 12.65 36.56
N ILE A 338 -12.11 11.41 37.03
CA ILE A 338 -13.42 10.84 37.37
C ILE A 338 -14.13 11.70 38.40
N GLY A 339 -15.42 11.98 38.13
CA GLY A 339 -16.23 12.85 38.96
C GLY A 339 -16.15 14.33 38.62
N GLU A 340 -15.25 14.73 37.71
CA GLU A 340 -15.13 16.09 37.21
C GLU A 340 -16.25 16.43 36.24
N GLU A 341 -16.70 17.68 36.26
CA GLU A 341 -17.62 18.28 35.27
C GLU A 341 -16.78 18.92 34.19
N VAL A 342 -16.97 18.49 32.94
CA VAL A 342 -16.30 19.08 31.78
C VAL A 342 -17.27 20.02 31.08
N GLU A 343 -16.90 21.30 31.00
CA GLU A 343 -17.73 22.36 30.41
C GLU A 343 -18.13 21.99 28.97
N GLY A 344 -19.43 22.05 28.70
CA GLY A 344 -19.99 21.73 27.39
C GLY A 344 -20.18 20.23 27.08
N PHE A 345 -19.73 19.33 27.99
CA PHE A 345 -19.81 17.88 27.76
C PHE A 345 -20.53 17.14 28.88
N GLY A 346 -20.30 17.46 30.15
CA GLY A 346 -20.92 16.81 31.29
C GLY A 346 -19.93 16.18 32.27
N LYS A 347 -20.44 15.31 33.14
CA LYS A 347 -19.67 14.71 34.24
C LYS A 347 -19.03 13.40 33.83
N ILE A 348 -17.74 13.21 34.18
CA ILE A 348 -17.02 11.98 33.95
C ILE A 348 -17.44 10.91 34.96
N VAL A 349 -17.97 9.81 34.47
CA VAL A 349 -18.40 8.64 35.24
C VAL A 349 -17.38 7.51 35.05
N GLY A 350 -16.82 7.01 36.19
CA GLY A 350 -15.85 5.92 36.13
C GLY A 350 -16.47 4.57 35.86
N VAL A 351 -15.80 3.78 35.03
CA VAL A 351 -16.12 2.36 34.76
C VAL A 351 -15.29 1.51 35.70
N PRO A 352 -15.90 0.76 36.65
CA PRO A 352 -15.13 0.00 37.63
C PRO A 352 -14.36 -1.15 36.98
N SER A 353 -13.11 -1.34 37.37
CA SER A 353 -12.33 -2.54 37.12
C SER A 353 -12.54 -3.60 38.20
N SER A 354 -12.14 -4.83 37.92
CA SER A 354 -12.25 -5.96 38.83
C SER A 354 -11.46 -5.82 40.13
N ASP A 355 -10.41 -4.98 40.14
CA ASP A 355 -9.58 -4.70 41.30
C ASP A 355 -10.06 -3.51 42.15
N GLY A 356 -11.19 -2.88 41.80
CA GLY A 356 -11.78 -1.73 42.49
C GLY A 356 -11.22 -0.38 42.02
N SER A 357 -10.32 -0.33 41.06
CA SER A 357 -9.90 0.86 40.33
C SER A 357 -10.94 1.20 39.24
N TYR A 358 -10.68 2.26 38.48
CA TYR A 358 -11.46 2.58 37.29
C TYR A 358 -10.62 2.32 36.07
N GLU A 359 -11.17 1.55 35.12
CA GLU A 359 -10.52 1.25 33.84
C GLU A 359 -10.65 2.43 32.87
N TYR A 360 -11.86 2.99 32.75
CA TYR A 360 -12.20 4.12 31.88
C TYR A 360 -13.02 5.18 32.61
N GLY A 361 -13.01 6.40 32.08
CA GLY A 361 -13.89 7.50 32.51
C GLY A 361 -14.72 8.01 31.34
N TYR A 362 -16.05 7.77 31.35
CA TYR A 362 -16.96 8.13 30.28
C TYR A 362 -17.84 9.33 30.62
N ILE A 363 -18.18 10.12 29.61
CA ILE A 363 -19.27 11.08 29.65
C ILE A 363 -20.42 10.52 28.81
N TYR A 364 -21.67 10.71 29.30
CA TYR A 364 -22.88 10.33 28.62
C TYR A 364 -23.71 11.57 28.29
N ASP A 365 -24.29 11.61 27.08
CA ASP A 365 -25.19 12.66 26.63
C ASP A 365 -26.61 12.48 27.21
N GLU A 366 -27.53 13.33 26.80
CA GLU A 366 -28.95 13.28 27.21
C GLU A 366 -29.68 12.00 26.72
N ASN A 367 -29.18 11.33 25.70
CA ASN A 367 -29.70 10.08 25.15
C ASN A 367 -29.03 8.85 25.79
N ASN A 368 -28.19 9.08 26.81
CA ASN A 368 -27.38 8.04 27.47
C ASN A 368 -26.39 7.34 26.50
N GLU A 369 -25.93 8.07 25.46
CA GLU A 369 -24.85 7.64 24.58
C GLU A 369 -23.50 8.16 25.09
N ARG A 370 -22.42 7.38 24.89
CA ARG A 370 -21.06 7.81 25.22
C ARG A 370 -20.61 8.94 24.32
N VAL A 371 -20.04 9.98 24.89
CA VAL A 371 -19.48 11.13 24.18
C VAL A 371 -18.00 10.92 23.92
N VAL A 372 -17.57 11.05 22.66
CA VAL A 372 -16.16 10.94 22.26
C VAL A 372 -15.34 12.01 22.98
N CYS A 373 -14.23 11.61 23.62
CA CYS A 373 -13.23 12.56 24.11
C CYS A 373 -12.55 13.25 22.91
N PRO A 374 -12.63 14.57 22.77
CA PRO A 374 -12.08 15.24 21.60
C PRO A 374 -10.60 14.95 21.37
N GLU A 375 -9.80 14.88 22.42
CA GLU A 375 -8.38 14.57 22.34
C GLU A 375 -8.14 13.14 21.79
N ALA A 376 -8.89 12.17 22.32
CA ALA A 376 -8.82 10.77 21.87
C ALA A 376 -9.29 10.62 20.41
N GLY A 377 -10.36 11.35 20.06
CA GLY A 377 -10.93 11.32 18.71
C GLY A 377 -9.99 11.94 17.66
N ILE A 378 -9.36 13.07 18.00
CA ILE A 378 -8.37 13.72 17.12
C ILE A 378 -7.12 12.83 16.96
N GLU A 379 -6.65 12.23 18.06
CA GLU A 379 -5.51 11.31 18.02
C GLU A 379 -5.80 10.11 17.11
N ALA A 380 -6.97 9.47 17.25
CA ALA A 380 -7.33 8.34 16.40
C ALA A 380 -7.45 8.74 14.92
N ALA A 381 -8.02 9.92 14.60
CA ALA A 381 -8.09 10.43 13.23
C ALA A 381 -6.70 10.74 12.65
N ALA A 382 -5.81 11.33 13.45
CA ALA A 382 -4.43 11.56 13.06
C ALA A 382 -3.67 10.24 12.82
N TRP A 383 -3.88 9.22 13.68
CA TRP A 383 -3.33 7.89 13.46
C TRP A 383 -3.94 7.18 12.25
N GLU A 384 -5.24 7.37 11.98
CA GLU A 384 -5.88 6.86 10.77
C GLU A 384 -5.26 7.45 9.50
N SER A 385 -4.81 8.71 9.54
CA SER A 385 -4.06 9.34 8.45
C SER A 385 -2.63 8.84 8.29
N GLY A 386 -2.07 8.19 9.32
CA GLY A 386 -0.66 7.82 9.43
C GLY A 386 0.29 8.98 9.75
N MET A 387 -0.21 10.21 9.86
CA MET A 387 0.57 11.44 10.14
C MET A 387 0.30 11.98 11.54
N ASP A 388 0.57 11.19 12.55
CA ASP A 388 0.15 11.25 13.95
C ASP A 388 0.06 12.64 14.59
N ASN A 389 1.00 13.54 14.30
CA ASN A 389 1.03 14.88 14.86
C ASN A 389 1.23 15.97 13.80
N ALA A 390 0.80 15.72 12.56
CA ALA A 390 0.89 16.71 11.49
C ALA A 390 0.16 18.01 11.86
N THR A 391 0.67 19.15 11.39
CA THR A 391 0.19 20.47 11.78
C THR A 391 -1.29 20.70 11.47
N ARG A 392 -1.83 19.98 10.50
CA ARG A 392 -3.23 20.04 10.08
C ARG A 392 -4.22 19.42 11.08
N PHE A 393 -3.73 18.62 12.03
CA PHE A 393 -4.54 18.01 13.10
C PHE A 393 -4.44 18.75 14.43
N ASP A 394 -3.81 19.92 14.47
CA ASP A 394 -3.73 20.71 15.68
C ASP A 394 -5.13 21.07 16.18
N ARG A 395 -5.41 20.80 17.45
CA ARG A 395 -6.69 21.14 18.07
C ARG A 395 -6.97 22.63 18.02
N GLU A 396 -5.94 23.43 18.21
CA GLU A 396 -6.01 24.88 17.98
C GLU A 396 -5.90 25.19 16.51
N GLY A 397 -6.93 25.76 15.93
CA GLY A 397 -6.84 26.35 14.62
C GLY A 397 -5.86 27.52 14.56
N LEU A 398 -5.42 27.85 13.36
CA LEU A 398 -4.62 29.05 13.07
C LEU A 398 -5.52 30.13 12.49
N SER A 399 -6.11 30.96 13.38
CA SER A 399 -6.95 32.08 12.94
C SER A 399 -6.14 33.18 12.24
N THR A 400 -6.72 33.77 11.22
CA THR A 400 -6.22 34.97 10.52
C THR A 400 -7.12 36.16 10.78
N GLU A 401 -6.77 37.34 10.26
CA GLU A 401 -7.63 38.53 10.38
C GLU A 401 -9.01 38.34 9.72
N THR A 402 -9.08 37.54 8.69
CA THR A 402 -10.29 37.32 7.87
C THR A 402 -10.98 35.99 8.11
N PHE A 403 -10.34 35.04 8.81
CA PHE A 403 -10.89 33.73 9.07
C PHE A 403 -10.59 33.27 10.51
N LYS A 404 -11.65 32.88 11.22
CA LYS A 404 -11.55 32.28 12.54
C LYS A 404 -11.57 30.76 12.40
N ASP A 405 -10.42 30.12 12.57
CA ASP A 405 -10.30 28.66 12.55
C ASP A 405 -10.77 28.10 13.91
N PRO A 406 -11.84 27.33 13.98
CA PRO A 406 -12.29 26.71 15.24
C PRO A 406 -11.41 25.56 15.70
N GLY A 407 -10.40 25.16 14.90
CA GLY A 407 -9.59 24.00 15.15
C GLY A 407 -10.24 22.69 14.67
N VAL A 408 -9.69 21.56 15.10
CA VAL A 408 -10.25 20.24 14.79
C VAL A 408 -11.38 19.92 15.76
N LEU A 409 -12.56 19.64 15.22
CA LEU A 409 -13.77 19.21 15.93
C LEU A 409 -14.08 17.76 15.53
N ILE A 410 -14.87 17.08 16.37
CA ILE A 410 -15.29 15.69 16.16
C ILE A 410 -16.79 15.64 15.92
N TYR A 411 -17.21 14.88 14.89
CA TYR A 411 -18.61 14.59 14.58
C TYR A 411 -18.87 13.11 14.58
N THR A 412 -20.01 12.69 15.16
CA THR A 412 -20.41 11.28 15.22
C THR A 412 -21.10 10.87 13.93
N VAL A 413 -20.57 9.83 13.27
CA VAL A 413 -21.21 9.22 12.08
C VAL A 413 -22.25 8.21 12.54
N ARG A 414 -23.45 8.28 11.95
CA ARG A 414 -24.59 7.45 12.32
C ARG A 414 -25.15 6.68 11.12
N ASP A 415 -25.60 5.46 11.38
CA ASP A 415 -26.33 4.66 10.39
C ASP A 415 -27.76 5.18 10.17
N ASP A 416 -28.51 4.50 9.28
CA ASP A 416 -29.90 4.85 8.98
C ASP A 416 -30.85 4.72 10.18
N ASN A 417 -30.46 3.94 11.20
CA ASN A 417 -31.17 3.77 12.47
C ASN A 417 -30.75 4.77 13.54
N LYS A 418 -29.94 5.76 13.19
CA LYS A 418 -29.35 6.78 14.09
C LYS A 418 -28.33 6.23 15.07
N LYS A 419 -27.90 4.99 14.96
CA LYS A 419 -26.90 4.38 15.83
C LYS A 419 -25.49 4.87 15.43
N PRO A 420 -24.64 5.25 16.39
CA PRO A 420 -23.23 5.59 16.11
C PRO A 420 -22.50 4.41 15.46
N VAL A 421 -21.82 4.66 14.34
CA VAL A 421 -20.98 3.68 13.63
C VAL A 421 -19.50 4.08 13.59
N GLY A 422 -19.18 5.28 14.03
CA GLY A 422 -17.84 5.84 14.10
C GLY A 422 -17.93 7.34 14.34
N TYR A 423 -16.82 8.01 14.17
CA TYR A 423 -16.75 9.47 14.19
C TYR A 423 -15.68 9.95 13.21
N VAL A 424 -15.77 11.20 12.81
CA VAL A 424 -14.84 11.87 11.90
C VAL A 424 -14.44 13.23 12.43
N ILE A 425 -13.30 13.74 11.96
CA ILE A 425 -12.93 15.14 12.18
C ILE A 425 -13.68 16.05 11.20
N ASN A 426 -13.80 17.33 11.55
CA ASN A 426 -14.47 18.35 10.75
C ASN A 426 -13.67 18.79 9.52
N GLN A 427 -12.98 17.86 8.83
CA GLN A 427 -12.21 18.22 7.64
C GLN A 427 -12.13 17.08 6.63
N GLU A 428 -12.49 17.39 5.40
CA GLU A 428 -12.25 16.54 4.23
C GLU A 428 -10.76 16.63 3.87
N SER A 429 -10.06 15.52 3.96
CA SER A 429 -8.61 15.51 3.81
C SER A 429 -8.19 15.23 2.37
N VAL A 430 -7.33 16.10 1.81
CA VAL A 430 -6.95 16.04 0.39
C VAL A 430 -6.12 14.81 0.05
N ASP A 431 -5.29 14.34 0.96
CA ASP A 431 -4.51 13.10 0.78
C ASP A 431 -5.41 11.86 0.80
N LEU A 432 -6.33 11.74 1.77
CA LEU A 432 -7.27 10.62 1.83
C LEU A 432 -8.07 10.50 0.53
N ASN A 433 -8.60 11.61 0.05
CA ASN A 433 -9.41 11.61 -1.18
C ASN A 433 -8.56 11.41 -2.44
N SER A 434 -7.28 11.76 -2.41
CA SER A 434 -6.32 11.39 -3.45
C SER A 434 -6.00 9.88 -3.43
N TYR A 435 -5.84 9.28 -2.27
CA TYR A 435 -5.68 7.82 -2.14
C TYR A 435 -6.94 7.08 -2.60
N LEU A 436 -8.12 7.53 -2.20
CA LEU A 436 -9.40 6.94 -2.63
C LEU A 436 -9.66 7.12 -4.13
N TYR A 437 -9.22 8.22 -4.72
CA TYR A 437 -9.22 8.41 -6.17
C TYR A 437 -8.30 7.39 -6.86
N ALA A 438 -7.06 7.26 -6.40
CA ALA A 438 -6.12 6.27 -6.94
C ALA A 438 -6.64 4.84 -6.77
N GLU A 439 -7.22 4.52 -5.61
CA GLU A 439 -7.85 3.22 -5.33
C GLU A 439 -8.95 2.88 -6.33
N LYS A 440 -9.80 3.86 -6.72
CA LYS A 440 -10.79 3.65 -7.79
C LYS A 440 -10.12 3.28 -9.12
N GLY A 441 -8.99 3.89 -9.44
CA GLY A 441 -8.20 3.55 -10.61
C GLY A 441 -7.66 2.11 -10.57
N PHE A 442 -7.11 1.70 -9.44
CA PHE A 442 -6.63 0.32 -9.24
C PHE A 442 -7.78 -0.69 -9.28
N LEU A 443 -8.90 -0.41 -8.59
CA LEU A 443 -10.10 -1.26 -8.63
C LEU A 443 -10.68 -1.37 -10.05
N LYS A 444 -10.70 -0.27 -10.82
CA LYS A 444 -11.08 -0.29 -12.23
C LYS A 444 -10.19 -1.23 -13.03
N SER A 445 -8.86 -1.09 -12.90
CA SER A 445 -7.90 -1.91 -13.62
C SER A 445 -8.05 -3.40 -13.28
N MET A 446 -8.26 -3.74 -12.01
CA MET A 446 -8.53 -5.10 -11.56
C MET A 446 -9.87 -5.63 -12.11
N ALA A 447 -10.92 -4.79 -12.10
CA ALA A 447 -12.23 -5.13 -12.64
C ALA A 447 -12.16 -5.46 -14.15
N ASP A 448 -11.38 -4.68 -14.91
CA ASP A 448 -11.14 -4.93 -16.34
C ASP A 448 -10.45 -6.29 -16.55
N VAL A 449 -9.40 -6.61 -15.79
CA VAL A 449 -8.70 -7.90 -15.83
C VAL A 449 -9.63 -9.07 -15.51
N LEU A 450 -10.56 -8.86 -14.55
CA LEU A 450 -11.53 -9.87 -14.09
C LEU A 450 -12.81 -9.92 -14.92
N GLY A 451 -12.96 -9.05 -15.92
CA GLY A 451 -14.13 -8.98 -16.79
C GLY A 451 -15.37 -8.36 -16.15
N LYS A 452 -15.22 -7.60 -15.06
CA LYS A 452 -16.30 -6.93 -14.30
C LYS A 452 -16.56 -5.52 -14.87
N LYS A 453 -17.13 -5.46 -16.06
CA LYS A 453 -17.31 -4.20 -16.83
C LYS A 453 -18.12 -3.14 -16.09
N ASP A 454 -19.15 -3.54 -15.36
CA ASP A 454 -20.01 -2.60 -14.61
C ASP A 454 -19.25 -1.95 -13.46
N ASP A 455 -18.44 -2.72 -12.73
CA ASP A 455 -17.57 -2.20 -11.68
C ASP A 455 -16.55 -1.22 -12.24
N ALA A 456 -15.90 -1.57 -13.37
CA ALA A 456 -14.92 -0.69 -14.03
C ALA A 456 -15.55 0.65 -14.44
N LYS A 457 -16.76 0.62 -15.02
CA LYS A 457 -17.51 1.83 -15.38
C LYS A 457 -17.91 2.66 -14.16
N LYS A 458 -18.35 1.99 -13.08
CA LYS A 458 -18.69 2.64 -11.80
C LYS A 458 -17.48 3.40 -11.26
N TYR A 459 -16.33 2.74 -11.11
CA TYR A 459 -15.14 3.35 -10.54
C TYR A 459 -14.59 4.49 -11.40
N SER A 460 -14.63 4.37 -12.72
CA SER A 460 -14.25 5.46 -13.63
C SER A 460 -15.10 6.72 -13.41
N LYS A 461 -16.43 6.56 -13.31
CA LYS A 461 -17.36 7.66 -13.08
C LYS A 461 -17.17 8.31 -11.69
N GLU A 462 -16.96 7.48 -10.66
CA GLU A 462 -16.74 7.98 -9.30
C GLU A 462 -15.39 8.69 -9.18
N ALA A 463 -14.33 8.17 -9.81
CA ALA A 463 -13.02 8.80 -9.86
C ALA A 463 -13.11 10.21 -10.46
N LYS A 464 -13.85 10.37 -11.59
CA LYS A 464 -14.04 11.69 -12.20
C LYS A 464 -14.65 12.70 -11.22
N LYS A 465 -15.68 12.30 -10.47
CA LYS A 465 -16.31 13.20 -9.48
C LYS A 465 -15.34 13.62 -8.38
N VAL A 466 -14.53 12.70 -7.87
CA VAL A 466 -13.53 13.00 -6.84
C VAL A 466 -12.45 13.93 -7.39
N ALA A 467 -11.95 13.70 -8.61
CA ALA A 467 -10.97 14.58 -9.23
C ALA A 467 -11.54 15.99 -9.45
N ASP A 468 -12.77 16.10 -9.96
CA ASP A 468 -13.44 17.40 -10.14
C ASP A 468 -13.58 18.15 -8.81
N TYR A 469 -13.92 17.43 -7.74
CA TYR A 469 -14.02 18.01 -6.39
C TYR A 469 -12.66 18.50 -5.87
N ILE A 470 -11.62 17.65 -5.92
CA ILE A 470 -10.26 18.01 -5.51
C ILE A 470 -9.80 19.29 -6.25
N ASN A 471 -9.95 19.32 -7.57
CA ASN A 471 -9.47 20.43 -8.40
C ASN A 471 -10.26 21.73 -8.23
N THR A 472 -11.54 21.66 -7.86
CA THR A 472 -12.40 22.85 -7.77
C THR A 472 -12.61 23.35 -6.35
N LYS A 473 -12.43 22.49 -5.33
CA LYS A 473 -12.70 22.82 -3.93
C LYS A 473 -11.48 22.80 -3.03
N MET A 474 -10.49 21.95 -3.30
CA MET A 474 -9.33 21.77 -2.44
C MET A 474 -8.06 22.48 -2.95
N TYR A 475 -8.15 23.18 -4.09
CA TYR A 475 -7.03 23.91 -4.67
C TYR A 475 -7.14 25.41 -4.39
N ASP A 476 -6.05 26.03 -3.94
CA ASP A 476 -5.94 27.47 -3.76
C ASP A 476 -5.08 28.10 -4.88
N GLU A 477 -5.71 28.88 -5.75
CA GLU A 477 -5.02 29.55 -6.87
C GLU A 477 -3.94 30.53 -6.41
N LYS A 478 -4.13 31.17 -5.24
CA LYS A 478 -3.21 32.18 -4.72
C LYS A 478 -1.87 31.59 -4.30
N THR A 479 -1.89 30.42 -3.63
CA THR A 479 -0.68 29.73 -3.19
C THR A 479 -0.18 28.70 -4.18
N GLY A 480 -1.01 28.31 -5.16
CA GLY A 480 -0.74 27.27 -6.13
C GLY A 480 -0.58 25.89 -5.50
N TYR A 481 -1.43 25.57 -4.51
CA TYR A 481 -1.30 24.36 -3.72
C TYR A 481 -2.63 23.80 -3.27
N TYR A 482 -2.68 22.50 -2.93
CA TYR A 482 -3.89 21.85 -2.41
C TYR A 482 -3.89 21.83 -0.89
N TYR A 483 -5.07 21.91 -0.29
CA TYR A 483 -5.30 21.91 1.15
C TYR A 483 -6.56 21.13 1.52
N ASP A 484 -6.67 20.74 2.79
CA ASP A 484 -7.90 20.20 3.36
C ASP A 484 -9.01 21.22 3.40
N LEU A 485 -10.26 20.76 3.37
CA LEU A 485 -11.46 21.57 3.56
C LEU A 485 -12.04 21.35 4.96
N GLN A 486 -12.17 22.40 5.72
CA GLN A 486 -12.95 22.36 6.95
C GLN A 486 -14.44 22.34 6.61
N THR A 487 -15.19 21.47 7.25
CA THR A 487 -16.63 21.32 7.07
C THR A 487 -17.38 21.41 8.41
N ASN A 488 -18.65 21.80 8.38
CA ASN A 488 -19.57 21.56 9.48
C ASN A 488 -20.25 20.19 9.29
N GLU A 489 -20.97 19.72 10.31
CA GLU A 489 -21.53 18.37 10.37
C GLU A 489 -22.45 18.00 9.19
N ASP A 490 -23.22 18.97 8.66
CA ASP A 490 -24.14 18.79 7.53
C ASP A 490 -23.53 19.14 6.17
N GLY A 491 -22.25 19.48 6.12
CA GLY A 491 -21.53 19.84 4.88
C GLY A 491 -21.96 21.15 4.23
N SER A 492 -22.86 21.93 4.85
CA SER A 492 -23.38 23.18 4.28
C SER A 492 -22.35 24.30 4.22
N THR A 493 -21.33 24.26 5.07
CA THR A 493 -20.24 25.24 5.12
C THR A 493 -18.93 24.55 4.90
N LYS A 494 -18.15 25.01 3.90
CA LYS A 494 -16.83 24.47 3.58
C LYS A 494 -15.82 25.61 3.42
N THR A 495 -14.69 25.48 4.09
CA THR A 495 -13.61 26.49 4.09
C THR A 495 -12.26 25.85 3.86
N LEU A 496 -11.51 26.37 2.89
CA LEU A 496 -10.17 25.85 2.55
C LEU A 496 -9.15 26.26 3.63
N LEU A 497 -8.43 25.27 4.19
CA LEU A 497 -7.53 25.45 5.34
C LEU A 497 -6.12 25.94 4.95
N THR A 498 -6.02 26.98 4.12
CA THR A 498 -4.73 27.56 3.72
C THR A 498 -3.93 28.14 4.88
N ASN A 499 -4.61 28.54 5.96
CA ASN A 499 -4.04 29.10 7.18
C ASN A 499 -3.18 28.09 7.97
N ARG A 500 -3.41 26.78 7.82
CA ARG A 500 -2.63 25.73 8.49
C ARG A 500 -1.31 25.40 7.79
N GLY A 501 -1.02 26.08 6.67
CA GLY A 501 0.22 25.97 5.92
C GLY A 501 0.26 24.74 5.02
N LYS A 502 1.38 24.58 4.30
CA LYS A 502 1.57 23.48 3.34
C LYS A 502 2.24 22.29 4.01
N GLY A 503 1.77 21.10 3.65
CA GLY A 503 2.37 19.83 4.03
C GLY A 503 2.39 18.86 2.84
N THR A 504 2.80 17.63 3.08
CA THR A 504 2.94 16.59 2.03
C THR A 504 1.62 16.18 1.41
N GLU A 505 0.51 16.35 2.13
CA GLU A 505 -0.84 16.07 1.65
C GLU A 505 -1.18 16.79 0.36
N GLY A 506 -0.63 18.00 0.16
CA GLY A 506 -0.95 18.84 -0.98
C GLY A 506 -0.33 18.44 -2.32
N TRP A 507 0.58 17.47 -2.38
CA TRP A 507 1.04 16.91 -3.67
C TRP A 507 0.46 15.52 -3.98
N LEU A 508 -0.32 14.94 -3.07
CA LEU A 508 -0.96 13.65 -3.33
C LEU A 508 -1.91 13.65 -4.53
N PRO A 509 -2.61 14.76 -4.86
CA PRO A 509 -3.35 14.84 -6.13
C PRO A 509 -2.46 14.59 -7.37
N LEU A 510 -1.17 14.99 -7.33
CA LEU A 510 -0.23 14.72 -8.42
C LEU A 510 0.21 13.25 -8.42
N TRP A 511 0.49 12.68 -7.27
CA TRP A 511 0.83 11.27 -7.15
C TRP A 511 -0.31 10.38 -7.67
N ALA A 512 -1.54 10.72 -7.31
CA ALA A 512 -2.74 10.00 -7.75
C ALA A 512 -3.14 10.27 -9.21
N LYS A 513 -2.53 11.27 -9.89
CA LYS A 513 -2.92 11.78 -11.22
C LYS A 513 -4.32 12.42 -11.25
N ALA A 514 -4.77 12.95 -10.12
CA ALA A 514 -6.04 13.65 -10.00
C ALA A 514 -5.97 15.14 -10.37
N ALA A 515 -4.80 15.77 -10.32
CA ALA A 515 -4.61 17.18 -10.61
C ALA A 515 -4.69 17.49 -12.12
N THR A 516 -5.14 18.70 -12.49
CA THR A 516 -4.95 19.18 -13.87
C THR A 516 -3.48 19.52 -14.13
N LYS A 517 -3.07 19.61 -15.40
CA LYS A 517 -1.67 19.97 -15.75
C LYS A 517 -1.28 21.37 -15.23
N GLU A 518 -2.19 22.32 -15.29
CA GLU A 518 -1.96 23.68 -14.84
C GLU A 518 -1.74 23.75 -13.34
N GLN A 519 -2.59 23.07 -12.57
CA GLN A 519 -2.46 22.99 -11.11
C GLN A 519 -1.21 22.21 -10.71
N ALA A 520 -0.92 21.09 -11.38
CA ALA A 520 0.29 20.32 -11.15
C ALA A 520 1.57 21.13 -11.38
N LYS A 521 1.58 22.03 -12.37
CA LYS A 521 2.70 22.96 -12.60
C LYS A 521 2.97 23.88 -11.41
N ALA A 522 1.90 24.43 -10.82
CA ALA A 522 2.03 25.31 -9.66
C ALA A 522 2.46 24.53 -8.40
N VAL A 523 1.91 23.32 -8.19
CA VAL A 523 2.31 22.45 -7.08
C VAL A 523 3.78 22.03 -7.22
N ALA A 524 4.21 21.61 -8.42
CA ALA A 524 5.61 21.24 -8.68
C ALA A 524 6.57 22.41 -8.39
N ALA A 525 6.19 23.66 -8.71
CA ALA A 525 6.97 24.84 -8.36
C ALA A 525 7.09 25.06 -6.84
N ASN A 526 6.05 24.73 -6.06
CA ASN A 526 6.15 24.70 -4.59
C ASN A 526 7.07 23.59 -4.11
N MET A 527 6.94 22.36 -4.67
CA MET A 527 7.74 21.19 -4.29
C MET A 527 9.26 21.39 -4.54
N THR A 528 9.62 22.12 -5.60
CA THR A 528 11.02 22.35 -6.01
C THR A 528 11.59 23.66 -5.49
N SER A 529 10.88 24.40 -4.62
CA SER A 529 11.34 25.65 -4.03
C SER A 529 12.21 25.41 -2.79
N PRO A 530 13.44 25.98 -2.74
CA PRO A 530 14.34 25.87 -1.58
C PRO A 530 13.78 26.49 -0.29
N ASP A 531 12.88 27.46 -0.43
CA ASP A 531 12.20 28.10 0.71
C ASP A 531 11.03 27.31 1.25
N LYS A 532 10.72 26.16 0.64
CA LYS A 532 9.56 25.32 0.98
C LYS A 532 9.97 23.86 1.19
N PHE A 533 9.95 23.05 0.10
CA PHE A 533 10.14 21.60 0.20
C PHE A 533 11.47 21.09 -0.36
N ASP A 534 12.24 21.90 -1.12
CA ASP A 534 13.55 21.50 -1.62
C ASP A 534 14.68 21.78 -0.61
N THR A 535 14.54 21.20 0.58
CA THR A 535 15.51 21.26 1.68
C THR A 535 16.77 20.42 1.41
N LEU A 536 17.73 20.35 2.32
CA LEU A 536 18.94 19.51 2.16
C LEU A 536 18.54 18.04 1.92
N VAL A 537 17.70 17.46 2.78
CA VAL A 537 16.97 16.22 2.49
C VAL A 537 15.56 16.68 2.09
N PRO A 538 15.15 16.56 0.82
CA PRO A 538 13.93 17.19 0.33
C PRO A 538 12.65 16.51 0.80
N PHE A 539 11.53 17.22 0.64
CA PHE A 539 10.19 16.81 0.99
C PHE A 539 9.90 16.68 2.49
N PRO A 540 10.22 17.71 3.30
CA PRO A 540 9.78 17.76 4.69
C PRO A 540 8.26 17.68 4.80
N THR A 541 7.75 17.05 5.87
CA THR A 541 6.31 16.85 6.07
C THR A 541 5.52 18.12 6.32
N ALA A 542 6.18 19.18 6.76
CA ALA A 542 5.67 20.55 6.73
C ALA A 542 6.65 21.41 5.94
N SER A 543 6.15 22.29 5.09
CA SER A 543 6.95 23.23 4.32
C SER A 543 7.71 24.18 5.24
N LYS A 544 8.93 24.62 4.86
CA LYS A 544 9.71 25.60 5.65
C LYS A 544 8.97 26.91 5.90
N ASP A 545 8.06 27.30 4.99
CA ASP A 545 7.20 28.49 5.15
C ASP A 545 5.95 28.22 6.01
N ASN A 546 5.76 26.99 6.52
CA ASN A 546 4.69 26.69 7.47
C ASN A 546 5.04 27.23 8.86
N GLN A 547 4.14 27.98 9.49
CA GLN A 547 4.36 28.60 10.80
C GLN A 547 4.66 27.59 11.94
N LYS A 548 4.25 26.32 11.76
CA LYS A 548 4.44 25.24 12.72
C LYS A 548 5.57 24.27 12.31
N TYR A 549 6.37 24.63 11.30
CA TYR A 549 7.51 23.84 10.86
C TYR A 549 8.49 23.59 12.00
N ALA A 550 8.88 22.34 12.20
CA ALA A 550 9.79 21.92 13.26
C ALA A 550 10.60 20.68 12.78
N PRO A 551 11.86 20.84 12.33
CA PRO A 551 12.62 19.82 11.59
C PRO A 551 12.98 18.56 12.36
N THR A 552 12.66 18.47 13.66
CA THR A 552 12.89 17.31 14.53
C THR A 552 11.62 16.77 15.20
N ARG A 553 10.43 17.35 14.90
CA ARG A 553 9.18 17.01 15.58
C ARG A 553 8.27 16.12 14.73
N TYR A 554 8.63 14.87 14.62
CA TYR A 554 7.88 13.75 14.02
C TYR A 554 7.24 14.10 12.65
N TRP A 555 5.92 14.35 12.54
CA TRP A 555 5.25 14.73 11.28
C TRP A 555 5.13 16.25 11.05
N ARG A 556 5.95 17.06 11.74
CA ARG A 556 5.92 18.53 11.67
C ARG A 556 7.13 19.13 10.94
N GLY A 557 7.87 18.33 10.19
CA GLY A 557 9.07 18.79 9.48
C GLY A 557 10.02 17.69 9.04
N PRO A 558 10.33 16.64 9.83
CA PRO A 558 11.18 15.54 9.36
C PRO A 558 10.74 14.99 8.02
N VAL A 559 11.71 14.53 7.23
CA VAL A 559 11.45 13.87 5.94
C VAL A 559 11.09 12.41 6.19
N TRP A 560 9.89 12.05 5.85
CA TRP A 560 9.41 10.69 5.84
C TRP A 560 9.51 10.12 4.41
N LEU A 561 10.19 8.99 4.28
CA LEU A 561 10.64 8.52 2.98
C LEU A 561 9.50 8.03 2.07
N ASP A 562 8.39 7.57 2.63
CA ASP A 562 7.19 7.25 1.88
C ASP A 562 6.58 8.50 1.24
N GLN A 563 6.49 9.60 1.99
CA GLN A 563 6.02 10.88 1.47
C GLN A 563 6.98 11.46 0.43
N ALA A 564 8.29 11.27 0.64
CA ALA A 564 9.29 11.66 -0.34
C ALA A 564 9.20 10.82 -1.63
N LEU A 565 8.93 9.51 -1.53
CA LEU A 565 8.65 8.65 -2.70
C LEU A 565 7.43 9.17 -3.47
N TYR A 566 6.33 9.45 -2.78
CA TYR A 566 5.13 10.01 -3.42
C TYR A 566 5.41 11.37 -4.07
N GLY A 567 6.24 12.21 -3.44
CA GLY A 567 6.67 13.49 -4.01
C GLY A 567 7.49 13.33 -5.29
N VAL A 568 8.44 12.41 -5.32
CA VAL A 568 9.24 12.11 -6.52
C VAL A 568 8.34 11.56 -7.63
N GLU A 569 7.47 10.59 -7.33
CA GLU A 569 6.53 10.02 -8.31
C GLU A 569 5.50 11.05 -8.79
N ALA A 570 5.05 11.95 -7.92
CA ALA A 570 4.18 13.06 -8.29
C ALA A 570 4.81 13.94 -9.39
N LEU A 571 6.10 14.29 -9.24
CA LEU A 571 6.84 15.02 -10.27
C LEU A 571 6.96 14.20 -11.58
N GLN A 572 7.29 12.91 -11.49
CA GLN A 572 7.41 12.03 -12.67
C GLN A 572 6.08 11.87 -13.43
N ASN A 573 4.96 11.76 -12.71
CA ASN A 573 3.63 11.60 -13.30
C ASN A 573 3.23 12.75 -14.24
N TYR A 574 3.79 13.94 -14.02
CA TYR A 574 3.54 15.14 -14.83
C TYR A 574 4.72 15.56 -15.69
N GLY A 575 5.71 14.67 -15.86
CA GLY A 575 6.84 14.86 -16.78
C GLY A 575 8.01 15.68 -16.23
N TYR A 576 8.01 16.04 -14.94
CA TYR A 576 9.14 16.74 -14.28
C TYR A 576 10.26 15.76 -13.89
N ASN A 577 10.70 14.93 -14.86
CA ASN A 577 11.65 13.84 -14.63
C ASN A 577 13.02 14.28 -14.12
N GLU A 578 13.52 15.41 -14.59
CA GLU A 578 14.81 15.95 -14.15
C GLU A 578 14.77 16.40 -12.69
N ASP A 579 13.69 17.10 -12.29
CA ASP A 579 13.49 17.48 -10.89
C ASP A 579 13.28 16.26 -10.00
N ALA A 580 12.46 15.30 -10.42
CA ALA A 580 12.25 14.04 -9.71
C ALA A 580 13.56 13.30 -9.46
N LYS A 581 14.40 13.18 -10.49
CA LYS A 581 15.71 12.54 -10.41
C LYS A 581 16.68 13.31 -9.50
N ARG A 582 16.71 14.64 -9.64
CA ARG A 582 17.51 15.51 -8.78
C ARG A 582 17.13 15.37 -7.32
N MET A 583 15.82 15.37 -7.01
CA MET A 583 15.32 15.19 -5.66
C MET A 583 15.63 13.79 -5.09
N ALA A 584 15.50 12.75 -5.92
CA ALA A 584 15.88 11.40 -5.53
C ALA A 584 17.38 11.32 -5.17
N TYR A 585 18.27 11.88 -5.98
CA TYR A 585 19.69 11.95 -5.63
C TYR A 585 19.93 12.70 -4.33
N LYS A 586 19.27 13.86 -4.10
CA LYS A 586 19.39 14.58 -2.84
C LYS A 586 18.97 13.76 -1.63
N LEU A 587 17.91 12.94 -1.76
CA LEU A 587 17.50 12.00 -0.70
C LEU A 587 18.62 11.01 -0.38
N PHE A 588 19.21 10.37 -1.39
CA PHE A 588 20.28 9.40 -1.19
C PHE A 588 21.55 10.02 -0.64
N ASP A 589 21.97 11.16 -1.19
CA ASP A 589 23.25 11.78 -0.86
C ASP A 589 23.27 12.40 0.54
N ASN A 590 22.11 12.90 1.01
CA ASN A 590 22.01 13.67 2.24
C ASN A 590 21.38 12.92 3.41
N ALA A 591 20.69 11.79 3.19
CA ALA A 591 20.23 10.91 4.29
C ALA A 591 21.46 10.22 4.92
N LYS A 592 21.96 10.78 6.04
CA LYS A 592 23.19 10.32 6.67
C LYS A 592 23.13 8.84 7.03
N GLY A 593 24.18 8.11 6.71
CA GLY A 593 24.31 6.69 6.93
C GLY A 593 23.78 5.82 5.79
N LEU A 594 22.96 6.34 4.87
CA LEU A 594 22.36 5.55 3.79
C LEU A 594 23.42 4.98 2.84
N LEU A 595 24.30 5.82 2.29
CA LEU A 595 25.35 5.39 1.35
C LEU A 595 26.58 4.77 2.06
N GLY A 596 26.67 4.90 3.38
CA GLY A 596 27.72 4.31 4.23
C GLY A 596 27.23 3.08 4.99
N ASP A 597 27.79 2.84 6.19
CA ASP A 597 27.52 1.69 7.07
C ASP A 597 26.38 1.95 8.09
N GLY A 598 25.84 3.16 8.13
CA GLY A 598 24.77 3.51 9.05
C GLY A 598 23.44 2.81 8.70
N PRO A 599 22.53 2.66 9.67
CA PRO A 599 21.21 2.07 9.44
C PRO A 599 20.31 3.00 8.62
N ILE A 600 19.25 2.45 8.06
CA ILE A 600 18.13 3.21 7.51
C ILE A 600 17.23 3.64 8.66
N HIS A 601 16.98 4.93 8.79
CA HIS A 601 16.15 5.50 9.86
C HIS A 601 14.69 5.63 9.46
N GLU A 602 13.84 5.79 10.46
CA GLU A 602 12.40 6.01 10.31
C GLU A 602 12.12 7.29 9.50
N ASN A 603 12.81 8.37 9.84
CA ASN A 603 12.77 9.63 9.12
C ASN A 603 14.11 10.40 9.27
N TYR A 604 14.24 11.52 8.57
CA TYR A 604 15.49 12.29 8.53
C TYR A 604 15.22 13.78 8.77
N ASN A 605 16.18 14.44 9.42
CA ASN A 605 16.16 15.88 9.58
C ASN A 605 16.36 16.56 8.21
N PRO A 606 15.40 17.40 7.74
CA PRO A 606 15.48 18.04 6.42
C PRO A 606 16.62 19.03 6.27
N GLU A 607 17.18 19.54 7.36
CA GLU A 607 18.22 20.60 7.35
C GLU A 607 19.62 20.05 7.57
N THR A 608 19.76 18.96 8.32
CA THR A 608 21.07 18.37 8.67
C THR A 608 21.32 17.01 8.04
N GLY A 609 20.28 16.30 7.62
CA GLY A 609 20.36 14.93 7.12
C GLY A 609 20.51 13.87 8.22
N ASP A 610 20.48 14.24 9.48
CA ASP A 610 20.60 13.28 10.58
C ASP A 610 19.38 12.33 10.60
N GLY A 611 19.66 11.05 10.81
CA GLY A 611 18.61 10.05 11.03
C GLY A 611 17.92 10.27 12.37
N LEU A 612 16.60 10.22 12.38
CA LEU A 612 15.75 10.46 13.55
C LEU A 612 14.95 9.19 13.89
N HIS A 613 14.56 9.07 15.15
CA HIS A 613 13.69 8.02 15.70
C HIS A 613 14.26 6.61 15.49
N THR A 614 13.43 5.68 15.01
CA THR A 614 13.77 4.26 14.96
C THR A 614 14.75 3.94 13.82
N LYS A 615 15.59 2.93 14.05
CA LYS A 615 16.56 2.40 13.06
C LYS A 615 16.02 1.17 12.36
N ASN A 616 16.64 0.80 11.23
CA ASN A 616 16.28 -0.37 10.42
C ASN A 616 14.80 -0.36 10.02
N PHE A 617 14.34 0.77 9.51
CA PHE A 617 12.92 1.02 9.29
C PHE A 617 12.47 0.60 7.88
N SER A 618 11.50 -0.31 7.82
CA SER A 618 11.12 -1.03 6.61
C SER A 618 10.50 -0.15 5.54
N TRP A 619 9.59 0.80 5.88
CA TRP A 619 9.00 1.61 4.82
C TRP A 619 9.99 2.61 4.23
N SER A 620 10.93 3.13 5.05
CA SER A 620 12.02 3.96 4.52
C SER A 620 12.92 3.15 3.58
N ALA A 621 13.19 1.89 3.95
CA ALA A 621 13.88 0.94 3.08
C ALA A 621 13.08 0.67 1.79
N SER A 622 11.76 0.50 1.89
CA SER A 622 10.88 0.34 0.72
C SER A 622 10.99 1.54 -0.24
N ALA A 623 10.92 2.75 0.30
CA ALA A 623 11.01 3.96 -0.48
C ALA A 623 12.38 4.09 -1.18
N PHE A 624 13.48 3.88 -0.47
CA PHE A 624 14.81 3.92 -1.09
C PHE A 624 15.00 2.84 -2.16
N TYR A 625 14.51 1.61 -1.91
CA TYR A 625 14.54 0.55 -2.90
C TYR A 625 13.77 0.91 -4.17
N LEU A 626 12.55 1.44 -4.02
CA LEU A 626 11.69 1.85 -5.13
C LEU A 626 12.26 3.06 -5.87
N LEU A 627 12.77 4.08 -5.17
CA LEU A 627 13.45 5.21 -5.78
C LEU A 627 14.67 4.78 -6.61
N TYR A 628 15.46 3.82 -6.10
CA TYR A 628 16.56 3.26 -6.87
C TYR A 628 16.05 2.58 -8.15
N GLN A 629 15.08 1.66 -8.03
CA GLN A 629 14.58 0.86 -9.16
C GLN A 629 13.83 1.69 -10.19
N ASN A 630 13.02 2.63 -9.74
CA ASN A 630 12.04 3.31 -10.57
C ASN A 630 12.46 4.71 -11.01
N THR A 631 13.28 5.42 -10.21
CA THR A 631 13.67 6.80 -10.50
C THR A 631 15.13 6.92 -10.93
N LEU A 632 16.07 6.32 -10.18
CA LEU A 632 17.49 6.44 -10.52
C LEU A 632 17.86 5.60 -11.75
N THR A 633 17.29 4.42 -11.90
CA THR A 633 17.59 3.49 -13.01
C THR A 633 16.57 3.50 -14.14
N SER A 634 15.42 4.14 -13.96
CA SER A 634 14.34 4.24 -14.95
C SER A 634 13.52 5.52 -14.74
N THR A 635 12.37 5.62 -15.41
CA THR A 635 11.39 6.72 -15.24
C THR A 635 9.99 6.17 -14.93
N LYS A 636 9.91 5.05 -14.23
CA LYS A 636 8.64 4.42 -13.86
C LYS A 636 8.13 5.00 -12.56
N THR A 637 6.82 4.87 -12.33
CA THR A 637 6.19 5.16 -11.04
C THR A 637 5.33 3.98 -10.61
N THR A 638 5.09 3.86 -9.32
CA THR A 638 4.22 2.81 -8.75
C THR A 638 2.74 3.20 -8.78
N SER A 639 2.43 4.48 -8.98
CA SER A 639 1.07 5.02 -8.97
C SER A 639 0.38 4.95 -10.35
N GLN A 640 0.47 3.80 -11.03
CA GLN A 640 -0.19 3.60 -12.33
C GLN A 640 -1.67 3.25 -12.14
N THR A 641 -2.49 4.27 -11.91
CA THR A 641 -3.93 4.12 -11.62
C THR A 641 -4.76 3.67 -12.83
N GLY A 642 -4.22 3.76 -14.05
CA GLY A 642 -4.98 3.55 -15.28
C GLY A 642 -6.03 4.64 -15.56
N LEU A 643 -6.03 5.73 -14.78
CA LEU A 643 -6.85 6.92 -14.99
C LEU A 643 -6.07 7.97 -15.79
N ALA A 644 -6.79 8.71 -16.63
CA ALA A 644 -6.20 9.81 -17.37
C ALA A 644 -6.08 11.06 -16.47
N ILE A 645 -5.09 11.90 -16.76
CA ILE A 645 -4.96 13.21 -16.11
C ILE A 645 -6.17 14.07 -16.53
N PRO A 646 -6.89 14.71 -15.58
CA PRO A 646 -8.02 15.59 -15.92
C PRO A 646 -7.63 16.68 -16.92
N GLY A 647 -8.46 16.85 -17.95
CA GLY A 647 -8.22 17.82 -19.05
C GLY A 647 -7.31 17.32 -20.18
N GLU A 648 -6.70 16.12 -20.07
CA GLU A 648 -5.87 15.55 -21.14
C GLU A 648 -6.64 14.78 -22.21
N VAL A 649 -7.84 14.31 -21.92
CA VAL A 649 -8.58 13.45 -22.86
C VAL A 649 -9.54 14.27 -23.70
N THR A 650 -9.07 14.74 -24.85
CA THR A 650 -9.94 14.70 -26.03
C THR A 650 -10.01 13.23 -26.44
N VAL A 651 -11.08 12.54 -26.06
CA VAL A 651 -11.37 11.21 -26.61
C VAL A 651 -11.35 11.34 -28.12
N ASN A 652 -10.39 10.73 -28.78
CA ASN A 652 -10.31 10.76 -30.23
C ASN A 652 -11.36 9.81 -30.79
N LYS A 653 -12.43 10.39 -31.35
CA LYS A 653 -13.53 9.66 -31.99
C LYS A 653 -13.41 9.63 -33.53
N ASP A 654 -12.28 10.10 -34.09
CA ASP A 654 -12.11 10.21 -35.54
C ASP A 654 -12.20 8.85 -36.25
N GLU A 655 -11.58 7.81 -35.68
CA GLU A 655 -11.65 6.46 -36.19
C GLU A 655 -13.05 5.88 -36.10
N LEU A 656 -13.75 6.11 -34.99
CA LEU A 656 -15.13 5.69 -34.80
C LEU A 656 -16.06 6.38 -35.82
N ALA A 657 -15.88 7.68 -36.04
CA ALA A 657 -16.61 8.43 -37.06
C ALA A 657 -16.38 7.87 -38.47
N ALA A 658 -15.11 7.52 -38.77
CA ALA A 658 -14.76 6.93 -40.07
C ALA A 658 -15.43 5.56 -40.29
N VAL A 659 -15.37 4.67 -39.29
CA VAL A 659 -15.96 3.31 -39.38
C VAL A 659 -17.49 3.37 -39.38
N ILE A 660 -18.12 4.30 -38.64
CA ILE A 660 -19.57 4.56 -38.75
C ILE A 660 -19.93 4.93 -40.19
N LYS A 661 -19.19 5.85 -40.81
CA LYS A 661 -19.42 6.28 -42.18
C LYS A 661 -19.22 5.14 -43.22
N GLU A 662 -18.22 4.30 -42.99
CA GLU A 662 -18.02 3.10 -43.81
C GLU A 662 -19.19 2.12 -43.70
N ALA A 663 -19.71 1.87 -42.51
CA ALA A 663 -20.84 1.02 -42.25
C ALA A 663 -22.16 1.58 -42.86
N GLU A 664 -22.36 2.90 -42.77
CA GLU A 664 -23.51 3.59 -43.38
C GLU A 664 -23.51 3.55 -44.93
N ALA A 665 -22.33 3.45 -45.52
CA ALA A 665 -22.18 3.36 -46.98
C ALA A 665 -22.46 1.96 -47.54
N LEU A 666 -22.67 0.97 -46.72
CA LEU A 666 -22.95 -0.41 -47.14
C LEU A 666 -24.36 -0.52 -47.71
N ASP A 667 -24.48 -1.07 -48.95
CA ASP A 667 -25.79 -1.38 -49.53
C ASP A 667 -26.34 -2.71 -48.97
N LYS A 668 -27.35 -2.60 -48.13
CA LYS A 668 -28.03 -3.74 -47.49
C LYS A 668 -28.50 -4.83 -48.46
N LYS A 669 -28.83 -4.44 -49.72
CA LYS A 669 -29.31 -5.38 -50.76
C LYS A 669 -28.24 -6.37 -51.20
N LEU A 670 -26.99 -6.09 -50.95
CA LEU A 670 -25.87 -6.93 -51.38
C LEU A 670 -25.54 -8.04 -50.35
N TYR A 671 -26.18 -8.04 -49.18
CA TYR A 671 -25.85 -8.95 -48.09
C TYR A 671 -27.06 -9.70 -47.58
N THR A 672 -26.84 -10.85 -46.95
CA THR A 672 -27.91 -11.62 -46.32
C THR A 672 -28.50 -10.85 -45.11
N THR A 673 -29.82 -11.01 -44.91
CA THR A 673 -30.54 -10.28 -43.85
C THR A 673 -29.92 -10.49 -42.48
N ASP A 674 -29.53 -11.74 -42.16
CA ASP A 674 -28.98 -12.08 -40.84
C ASP A 674 -27.58 -11.47 -40.62
N SER A 675 -26.68 -11.52 -41.61
CA SER A 675 -25.35 -10.92 -41.47
C SER A 675 -25.44 -9.39 -41.41
N PHE A 676 -26.34 -8.75 -42.15
CA PHE A 676 -26.51 -7.30 -42.14
C PHE A 676 -27.16 -6.80 -40.85
N LYS A 677 -28.03 -7.58 -40.22
CA LYS A 677 -28.63 -7.24 -38.95
C LYS A 677 -27.59 -7.10 -37.81
N ALA A 678 -26.50 -7.89 -37.85
CA ALA A 678 -25.40 -7.76 -36.92
C ALA A 678 -24.70 -6.39 -37.09
N VAL A 679 -24.49 -5.95 -38.34
CA VAL A 679 -23.93 -4.62 -38.62
C VAL A 679 -24.86 -3.50 -38.14
N GLU A 680 -26.19 -3.60 -38.38
CA GLU A 680 -27.16 -2.61 -37.91
C GLU A 680 -27.14 -2.48 -36.37
N THR A 681 -26.98 -3.59 -35.66
CA THR A 681 -26.89 -3.59 -34.20
C THR A 681 -25.59 -2.91 -33.72
N ALA A 682 -24.46 -3.32 -34.28
CA ALA A 682 -23.17 -2.74 -33.95
C ALA A 682 -23.06 -1.25 -34.29
N LEU A 683 -23.65 -0.84 -35.45
CA LEU A 683 -23.71 0.55 -35.90
C LEU A 683 -24.56 1.41 -34.94
N THR A 684 -25.68 0.87 -34.44
CA THR A 684 -26.51 1.56 -33.46
C THR A 684 -25.74 1.78 -32.15
N SER A 685 -25.03 0.78 -31.66
CA SER A 685 -24.15 0.90 -30.47
C SER A 685 -23.01 1.89 -30.70
N ALA A 686 -22.35 1.83 -31.87
CA ALA A 686 -21.26 2.73 -32.25
C ALA A 686 -21.70 4.20 -32.29
N LYS A 687 -22.88 4.48 -32.82
CA LYS A 687 -23.48 5.83 -32.83
C LYS A 687 -23.81 6.33 -31.41
N ALA A 688 -24.30 5.46 -30.55
CA ALA A 688 -24.55 5.81 -29.15
C ALA A 688 -23.25 6.22 -28.42
N VAL A 689 -22.16 5.43 -28.60
CA VAL A 689 -20.84 5.75 -28.03
C VAL A 689 -20.25 7.03 -28.66
N TYR A 690 -20.48 7.26 -29.95
CA TYR A 690 -20.03 8.48 -30.62
C TYR A 690 -20.72 9.74 -30.07
N ALA A 691 -22.01 9.64 -29.77
CA ALA A 691 -22.82 10.74 -29.23
C ALA A 691 -22.66 10.93 -27.71
N ASP A 692 -22.11 9.96 -27.00
CA ASP A 692 -21.92 10.04 -25.54
C ASP A 692 -20.69 10.92 -25.23
N GLU A 693 -20.90 12.10 -24.66
CA GLU A 693 -19.84 13.04 -24.28
C GLU A 693 -18.92 12.47 -23.18
N ASP A 694 -19.43 11.54 -22.39
CA ASP A 694 -18.71 10.87 -21.28
C ASP A 694 -18.06 9.54 -21.70
N ALA A 695 -18.15 9.16 -22.99
CA ALA A 695 -17.55 7.92 -23.49
C ALA A 695 -16.03 7.93 -23.32
N THR A 696 -15.47 6.85 -22.77
CA THR A 696 -14.04 6.65 -22.63
C THR A 696 -13.38 6.28 -23.96
N GLN A 697 -12.05 6.49 -24.11
CA GLN A 697 -11.32 6.04 -25.30
C GLN A 697 -11.43 4.52 -25.51
N GLU A 698 -11.55 3.75 -24.43
CA GLU A 698 -11.70 2.30 -24.46
C GLU A 698 -13.06 1.90 -25.02
N GLU A 699 -14.15 2.57 -24.63
CA GLU A 699 -15.49 2.36 -25.19
C GLU A 699 -15.51 2.74 -26.68
N VAL A 700 -14.82 3.82 -27.06
CA VAL A 700 -14.66 4.20 -28.48
C VAL A 700 -13.89 3.14 -29.26
N ASN A 701 -12.77 2.65 -28.72
CA ASN A 701 -11.98 1.61 -29.38
C ASN A 701 -12.75 0.29 -29.48
N GLN A 702 -13.51 -0.07 -28.45
CA GLN A 702 -14.36 -1.27 -28.47
C GLN A 702 -15.48 -1.14 -29.50
N ALA A 703 -16.13 0.02 -29.58
CA ALA A 703 -17.17 0.28 -30.59
C ALA A 703 -16.62 0.20 -32.04
N VAL A 704 -15.39 0.68 -32.28
CA VAL A 704 -14.66 0.50 -33.54
C VAL A 704 -14.44 -0.97 -33.82
N ALA A 705 -13.94 -1.72 -32.86
CA ALA A 705 -13.65 -3.15 -33.02
C ALA A 705 -14.92 -3.97 -33.31
N ASP A 706 -15.99 -3.73 -32.56
CA ASP A 706 -17.26 -4.45 -32.70
C ASP A 706 -17.92 -4.16 -34.06
N LEU A 707 -17.89 -2.91 -34.51
CA LEU A 707 -18.46 -2.53 -35.80
C LEU A 707 -17.65 -3.11 -36.98
N ARG A 708 -16.32 -3.06 -36.89
CA ARG A 708 -15.43 -3.70 -37.89
C ARG A 708 -15.62 -5.22 -37.94
N ASP A 709 -15.72 -5.88 -36.77
CA ASP A 709 -15.94 -7.32 -36.69
C ASP A 709 -17.29 -7.73 -37.31
N ALA A 710 -18.34 -6.94 -37.07
CA ALA A 710 -19.64 -7.16 -37.73
C ALA A 710 -19.57 -6.97 -39.27
N MET A 711 -18.84 -5.96 -39.75
CA MET A 711 -18.65 -5.71 -41.17
C MET A 711 -17.83 -6.82 -41.84
N VAL A 712 -16.82 -7.36 -41.21
CA VAL A 712 -16.00 -8.48 -41.71
C VAL A 712 -16.82 -9.77 -41.87
N LYS A 713 -17.83 -9.97 -41.01
CA LYS A 713 -18.73 -11.14 -41.00
C LYS A 713 -19.89 -11.05 -42.00
N LEU A 714 -19.92 -9.99 -42.85
CA LEU A 714 -20.95 -9.84 -43.87
C LEU A 714 -20.89 -10.95 -44.92
N VAL A 715 -22.07 -11.57 -45.20
CA VAL A 715 -22.23 -12.61 -46.22
C VAL A 715 -23.01 -12.03 -47.41
N LYS A 716 -22.42 -12.03 -48.61
CA LYS A 716 -23.09 -11.56 -49.82
C LYS A 716 -24.21 -12.50 -50.23
N VAL A 717 -25.27 -11.94 -50.78
CA VAL A 717 -26.34 -12.72 -51.42
C VAL A 717 -25.85 -13.31 -52.74
N GLU A 718 -25.98 -14.62 -52.93
CA GLU A 718 -25.61 -15.27 -54.17
C GLU A 718 -26.51 -14.78 -55.32
N GLY A 719 -25.90 -14.30 -56.43
CA GLY A 719 -26.62 -13.97 -57.66
C GLY A 719 -26.81 -12.49 -57.96
N VAL A 720 -26.29 -11.54 -57.19
CA VAL A 720 -26.33 -10.11 -57.51
C VAL A 720 -25.15 -9.74 -58.42
N VAL A 721 -25.43 -9.59 -59.74
CA VAL A 721 -24.47 -9.06 -60.73
C VAL A 721 -24.47 -7.53 -60.61
N ILE A 722 -23.33 -6.94 -60.29
CA ILE A 722 -23.16 -5.47 -60.33
C ILE A 722 -22.98 -5.07 -61.79
N ASP A 723 -24.01 -4.47 -62.35
CA ASP A 723 -23.95 -3.85 -63.70
C ASP A 723 -23.13 -2.54 -63.55
N LYS A 724 -21.93 -2.56 -64.11
CA LYS A 724 -21.14 -1.37 -64.32
C LYS A 724 -21.36 -0.89 -65.76
N ASP A 725 -22.38 -0.09 -65.95
CA ASP A 725 -22.57 0.64 -67.20
C ASP A 725 -21.76 1.92 -67.23
N ASN A 726 -20.89 1.90 -68.25
CA ASN A 726 -20.66 2.86 -69.33
C ASN A 726 -20.10 4.25 -69.01
N LYS A 727 -18.89 4.50 -69.52
CA LYS A 727 -18.63 5.51 -70.60
C LYS A 727 -17.25 5.37 -71.17
N ASP A 728 -17.29 5.05 -72.48
CA ASP A 728 -16.45 5.46 -73.63
C ASP A 728 -15.02 5.97 -73.41
N ASN A 729 -14.00 5.30 -73.93
CA ASN A 729 -13.45 5.67 -75.23
C ASN A 729 -12.34 4.72 -75.74
N LYS A 730 -12.40 4.58 -77.06
CA LYS A 730 -11.65 3.87 -78.09
C LYS A 730 -10.12 3.80 -78.00
N ASP A 731 -9.68 2.69 -78.60
CA ASP A 731 -8.49 2.44 -79.41
C ASP A 731 -7.19 2.04 -78.70
N ASN A 732 -6.75 0.80 -78.73
CA ASN A 732 -6.01 0.16 -79.83
C ASN A 732 -5.58 -1.27 -79.42
N LYS A 733 -5.53 -2.11 -80.48
CA LYS A 733 -5.12 -3.51 -80.56
C LYS A 733 -3.74 -3.78 -79.86
N ASP A 734 -3.55 -4.88 -79.23
CA ASP A 734 -3.06 -6.16 -79.71
C ASP A 734 -2.78 -7.18 -78.58
N ASN A 735 -3.32 -8.34 -78.85
CA ASN A 735 -2.85 -9.70 -78.63
C ASN A 735 -2.36 -10.24 -77.29
N ASN A 736 -3.07 -11.29 -76.97
CA ASN A 736 -2.64 -12.55 -76.36
C ASN A 736 -2.78 -12.78 -74.87
N ASN A 737 -3.85 -13.50 -74.57
CA ASN A 737 -3.86 -14.76 -73.84
C ASN A 737 -3.75 -14.71 -72.28
N LYS A 738 -4.82 -15.21 -71.72
CA LYS A 738 -5.00 -15.91 -70.48
C LYS A 738 -5.64 -15.17 -69.26
N ASN A 739 -6.85 -15.61 -69.01
CA ASN A 739 -7.64 -15.68 -67.80
C ASN A 739 -7.98 -14.39 -66.97
N PRO A 740 -9.24 -14.27 -66.66
CA PRO A 740 -9.73 -13.13 -65.87
C PRO A 740 -9.35 -13.28 -64.40
N LYS A 741 -8.61 -12.34 -63.90
CA LYS A 741 -8.46 -12.18 -62.44
C LYS A 741 -9.63 -11.36 -61.95
N THR A 742 -10.51 -12.03 -61.23
CA THR A 742 -11.44 -11.41 -60.28
C THR A 742 -10.65 -10.55 -59.32
N GLY A 743 -10.95 -9.27 -59.32
CA GLY A 743 -10.36 -8.34 -58.36
C GLY A 743 -10.89 -8.64 -56.95
N ASP A 744 -10.03 -9.18 -56.14
CA ASP A 744 -10.35 -9.60 -54.81
C ASP A 744 -10.11 -8.43 -53.84
N TYR A 745 -11.19 -7.72 -53.48
CA TYR A 745 -11.17 -6.71 -52.44
C TYR A 745 -10.90 -7.30 -51.04
N THR A 746 -10.91 -8.61 -50.91
CA THR A 746 -10.57 -9.36 -49.67
C THR A 746 -9.10 -9.24 -49.26
N PHE A 747 -8.20 -8.85 -50.19
CA PHE A 747 -6.75 -8.82 -49.90
C PHE A 747 -6.29 -7.58 -49.13
N VAL A 748 -7.03 -6.47 -49.21
CA VAL A 748 -6.66 -5.23 -48.47
C VAL A 748 -7.10 -5.32 -47.02
N PHE A 749 -8.26 -5.93 -46.70
CA PHE A 749 -8.73 -6.11 -45.33
C PHE A 749 -7.95 -7.20 -44.56
N GLY A 750 -7.56 -8.28 -45.25
CA GLY A 750 -6.75 -9.34 -44.65
C GLY A 750 -5.34 -8.90 -44.23
N SER A 751 -4.76 -7.94 -44.96
CA SER A 751 -3.41 -7.43 -44.67
C SER A 751 -3.37 -6.49 -43.47
N VAL A 752 -4.43 -5.72 -43.20
CA VAL A 752 -4.51 -4.83 -42.01
C VAL A 752 -4.81 -5.63 -40.75
N CYS A 753 -5.70 -6.63 -40.84
CA CYS A 753 -5.93 -7.54 -39.69
C CYS A 753 -4.71 -8.43 -39.39
N ALA A 754 -3.96 -8.88 -40.42
CA ALA A 754 -2.74 -9.65 -40.24
C ALA A 754 -1.60 -8.82 -39.61
N MET A 755 -1.53 -7.51 -39.92
CA MET A 755 -0.55 -6.62 -39.26
C MET A 755 -0.89 -6.31 -37.80
N LEU A 756 -2.17 -6.18 -37.45
CA LEU A 756 -2.59 -5.98 -36.07
C LEU A 756 -2.43 -7.26 -35.24
N VAL A 757 -2.77 -8.43 -35.78
CA VAL A 757 -2.57 -9.72 -35.11
C VAL A 757 -1.08 -10.07 -35.03
N SER A 758 -0.27 -9.75 -36.05
CA SER A 758 1.19 -9.95 -36.01
C SER A 758 1.88 -8.95 -35.07
N GLY A 759 1.38 -7.73 -34.93
CA GLY A 759 1.86 -6.74 -33.93
C GLY A 759 1.63 -7.21 -32.51
N PHE A 760 0.45 -7.71 -32.18
CA PHE A 760 0.14 -8.30 -30.88
C PHE A 760 0.89 -9.62 -30.62
N LEU A 761 1.05 -10.46 -31.63
CA LEU A 761 1.80 -11.72 -31.50
C LEU A 761 3.32 -11.46 -31.35
N PHE A 762 3.85 -10.39 -31.95
CA PHE A 762 5.25 -10.01 -31.81
C PHE A 762 5.55 -9.43 -30.40
N ILE A 763 4.58 -8.75 -29.79
CA ILE A 763 4.71 -8.28 -28.39
C ILE A 763 4.63 -9.46 -27.43
N PHE A 764 3.78 -10.45 -27.68
CA PHE A 764 3.68 -11.67 -26.84
C PHE A 764 4.88 -12.62 -27.01
N LEU A 765 5.45 -12.73 -28.20
CA LEU A 765 6.62 -13.59 -28.45
C LEU A 765 7.93 -12.96 -27.96
N LYS A 766 8.04 -11.63 -27.91
CA LYS A 766 9.18 -10.96 -27.31
C LYS A 766 9.20 -11.05 -25.77
N LYS A 767 8.03 -11.26 -25.14
CA LYS A 767 7.92 -11.50 -23.69
C LYS A 767 8.23 -12.95 -23.27
N LYS A 768 8.32 -13.89 -24.23
CA LYS A 768 8.68 -15.30 -23.96
C LYS A 768 10.15 -15.64 -24.22
N ARG A 769 10.98 -14.67 -24.64
CA ARG A 769 12.41 -14.90 -24.92
C ARG A 769 13.36 -13.89 -24.25
N ALA A 770 12.91 -13.22 -23.19
CA ALA A 770 13.79 -12.43 -22.31
C ALA A 770 13.59 -12.87 -20.86
#